data_dc0e6c3baf0c0eccf8a83cb5d61cba9b
#
_entry.id   dc0e6c3baf0c0eccf8a83cb5d61cba9b
#
_cell.length_a   1.000
_cell.length_b   1.000
_cell.length_c   1.000
_cell.angle_alpha   90.00
_cell.angle_beta   90.00
_cell.angle_gamma   90.00
#
_symmetry.space_group_name_H-M   'P 1'
#
loop_
_entity.id
_entity.type
_entity.pdbx_description
1 polymer ?
#
loop_
_entity_poly.entity_id
_entity_poly.type
_entity_poly.pdbx_seq_one_letter_code
_entity_poly.pdbx_strand_id
1 'polypeptide(L)'
;MKLRRMRVAAAIAMAIVSAAGFDLSLLNDDDILRGGTVHAPQEEEERAFGASLSHSSSGSDSFSASGSAPSFSASGSGISLSTSGSAVSLSGSDPEASFSTSGSDASGNDGSLSASGSDFSFSMSGSTPSFSASSFDASSSASGSELDFSASGSAETSTTSSAGSDATTTTSGSGGLLAPFATEEPPETLFPRNALGEMAPIINVAKGLLGKPLPTNKWWGNLIHTTAEELNTKANPGWSNPYAVKLPKEAPYGIQACYSYNYRQLSALTDGVAEFYLHDFVNDITLSATEFAGEAKPIYEMYSFSDFGIKVRACLENKQQCMDSALVHGMAFITATYDRLTASIESEYTMKIVDKSVPGKYIIDLGGNQTWVVYTGNDGSFTIDESGKALVSSKPFTGTVRVAILPSSEATDVYDKYRTCHVRGGNVSVTSRTEYLLQWETVGKSCKTHGLLHFALPHHLPVLKGAITAKNPKAIVLNSATRGKMVAQVTTTGAWTLSEAENDLEVDFYPTTKPSAKMVSKLGLLKTLQADIADDWGLNKTSWYFNGKQYQKYASLCLMAADVAIVGKNKKLLNTCLSKLETLLEPFLDNTLAPPLNYETSYGGLVSSQGFTANDVDADFGNSVYNDHHYHYGYWVTASAMLKSLHPKWKRMKELDAMIWIMLRDVANPSSEDAFFPKFRHFSFYLGHSYSHGVTPMADGKDEESTSEDVNFYYGMKLWGQVSNNKAVEDLGSLMLRLNARAIRTYFLMTSDNTIHPKEFVPNHVTGIFFDNKAAYATWFSAEKYAIHGIQMIPVSPINAMVRTTEFIQQEWDDILSKEPIVTEANTTNAWLSLLLVNEAAVDQADALPKLKKATMDDGLTRSWALYNAAARSHSAKSQQPRRA
;
A
#
# COMPACT_ATOMS: atom_id res chain seq x y z
N MET A 1 -14.52 -6.08 -4.66
CA MET A 1 -14.41 -5.41 -5.98
C MET A 1 -13.09 -5.70 -6.68
N LYS A 2 -11.94 -5.54 -6.05
CA LYS A 2 -10.62 -5.74 -6.65
C LYS A 2 -10.31 -7.22 -6.99
N LEU A 3 -10.55 -8.17 -6.10
CA LEU A 3 -10.40 -9.62 -6.39
C LEU A 3 -11.45 -10.16 -7.38
N ARG A 4 -12.71 -9.71 -7.28
CA ARG A 4 -13.75 -10.04 -8.27
C ARG A 4 -13.37 -9.56 -9.68
N ARG A 5 -12.74 -8.37 -9.81
CA ARG A 5 -12.31 -7.85 -11.12
C ARG A 5 -11.18 -8.69 -11.74
N MET A 6 -10.26 -9.21 -10.96
CA MET A 6 -9.23 -10.13 -11.47
C MET A 6 -9.82 -11.48 -11.89
N ARG A 7 -10.81 -12.01 -11.15
CA ARG A 7 -11.56 -13.23 -11.56
C ARG A 7 -12.42 -12.98 -12.79
N VAL A 8 -13.00 -11.80 -12.95
CA VAL A 8 -13.78 -11.42 -14.13
C VAL A 8 -12.88 -11.27 -15.36
N ALA A 9 -11.69 -10.69 -15.23
CA ALA A 9 -10.73 -10.65 -16.33
C ALA A 9 -10.28 -12.05 -16.76
N ALA A 10 -10.07 -12.96 -15.83
CA ALA A 10 -9.78 -14.37 -16.12
C ALA A 10 -10.98 -15.10 -16.74
N ALA A 11 -12.21 -14.84 -16.29
CA ALA A 11 -13.42 -15.38 -16.86
C ALA A 11 -13.73 -14.84 -18.27
N ILE A 12 -13.43 -13.57 -18.52
CA ILE A 12 -13.55 -12.97 -19.87
C ILE A 12 -12.51 -13.58 -20.82
N ALA A 13 -11.27 -13.79 -20.37
CA ALA A 13 -10.25 -14.48 -21.15
C ALA A 13 -10.67 -15.91 -21.48
N MET A 14 -11.26 -16.64 -20.53
CA MET A 14 -11.81 -17.99 -20.79
C MET A 14 -13.02 -17.98 -21.74
N ALA A 15 -13.88 -16.98 -21.66
CA ALA A 15 -15.03 -16.85 -22.58
C ALA A 15 -14.59 -16.52 -24.02
N ILE A 16 -13.55 -15.73 -24.19
CA ILE A 16 -12.98 -15.42 -25.52
C ILE A 16 -12.33 -16.67 -26.13
N VAL A 17 -11.60 -17.47 -25.33
CA VAL A 17 -10.98 -18.72 -25.79
C VAL A 17 -12.04 -19.76 -26.14
N SER A 18 -13.14 -19.87 -25.38
CA SER A 18 -14.26 -20.76 -25.69
C SER A 18 -15.01 -20.34 -26.94
N ALA A 19 -15.18 -19.04 -27.19
CA ALA A 19 -15.83 -18.52 -28.41
C ALA A 19 -14.99 -18.73 -29.70
N ALA A 20 -13.68 -18.91 -29.56
CA ALA A 20 -12.75 -19.22 -30.65
C ALA A 20 -12.70 -20.72 -31.01
N GLY A 21 -13.48 -21.59 -30.33
CA GLY A 21 -13.60 -23.01 -30.67
C GLY A 21 -12.43 -23.89 -30.22
N PHE A 22 -11.66 -23.47 -29.26
CA PHE A 22 -10.60 -24.29 -28.66
C PHE A 22 -11.16 -25.25 -27.61
N ASP A 23 -10.72 -26.52 -27.66
CA ASP A 23 -11.08 -27.53 -26.69
C ASP A 23 -10.21 -27.37 -25.42
N LEU A 24 -10.84 -26.85 -24.36
CA LEU A 24 -10.20 -26.59 -23.06
C LEU A 24 -9.97 -27.86 -22.20
N SER A 25 -10.40 -29.03 -22.68
CA SER A 25 -10.25 -30.30 -21.93
C SER A 25 -8.79 -30.79 -21.81
N LEU A 26 -7.85 -30.11 -22.47
CA LEU A 26 -6.42 -30.45 -22.48
C LEU A 26 -5.54 -29.53 -21.60
N LEU A 27 -6.12 -28.51 -20.95
CA LEU A 27 -5.40 -27.60 -20.09
C LEU A 27 -5.73 -27.88 -18.62
N ASN A 28 -4.70 -28.00 -17.79
CA ASN A 28 -4.88 -28.04 -16.34
C ASN A 28 -5.17 -26.64 -15.81
N ASP A 29 -5.93 -26.53 -14.72
CA ASP A 29 -6.25 -25.25 -14.04
C ASP A 29 -4.98 -24.44 -13.71
N ASP A 30 -3.85 -25.08 -13.46
CA ASP A 30 -2.55 -24.45 -13.22
C ASP A 30 -1.95 -23.75 -14.45
N ASP A 31 -2.21 -24.22 -15.67
CA ASP A 31 -1.67 -23.63 -16.89
C ASP A 31 -2.41 -22.33 -17.28
N ILE A 32 -3.69 -22.24 -16.94
CA ILE A 32 -4.51 -21.02 -17.15
C ILE A 32 -4.09 -19.89 -16.20
N LEU A 33 -3.69 -20.24 -14.98
CA LEU A 33 -3.25 -19.28 -13.97
C LEU A 33 -1.78 -18.83 -14.15
N ARG A 34 -0.99 -19.61 -14.91
CA ARG A 34 0.44 -19.33 -15.14
C ARG A 34 0.72 -18.45 -16.36
N GLY A 35 -0.29 -18.05 -17.13
CA GLY A 35 -0.08 -17.22 -18.33
C GLY A 35 0.78 -17.91 -19.40
N GLY A 36 0.66 -19.24 -19.53
CA GLY A 36 1.32 -20.01 -20.56
C GLY A 36 0.96 -19.45 -21.95
N THR A 37 1.95 -19.06 -22.74
CA THR A 37 1.77 -18.57 -24.11
C THR A 37 1.25 -19.69 -24.98
N VAL A 38 -0.05 -19.66 -25.28
CA VAL A 38 -0.61 -20.47 -26.36
C VAL A 38 -0.26 -19.78 -27.68
N HIS A 39 0.70 -20.31 -28.42
CA HIS A 39 0.99 -19.84 -29.77
C HIS A 39 -0.15 -20.27 -30.70
N ALA A 40 -1.00 -19.33 -31.08
CA ALA A 40 -1.90 -19.50 -32.22
C ALA A 40 -1.17 -19.19 -33.55
N PRO A 41 -1.46 -19.85 -34.65
CA PRO A 41 -0.88 -19.52 -35.93
C PRO A 41 -1.28 -18.11 -36.37
N GLN A 42 -0.33 -17.30 -36.83
CA GLN A 42 -0.48 -15.89 -37.20
C GLN A 42 -1.58 -15.54 -38.20
N GLU A 43 -2.15 -16.48 -38.91
CA GLU A 43 -3.18 -16.19 -39.91
C GLU A 43 -4.61 -16.09 -39.37
N GLU A 44 -4.88 -16.45 -38.10
CA GLU A 44 -6.21 -16.34 -37.50
C GLU A 44 -6.38 -15.10 -36.58
N GLU A 45 -5.30 -14.43 -36.18
CA GLU A 45 -5.38 -13.23 -35.33
C GLU A 45 -6.05 -12.02 -36.03
N GLU A 46 -5.87 -11.83 -37.33
CA GLU A 46 -6.51 -10.71 -38.04
C GLU A 46 -8.04 -10.80 -38.13
N ARG A 47 -8.63 -11.99 -37.95
CA ARG A 47 -10.11 -12.16 -37.98
C ARG A 47 -10.80 -11.99 -36.62
N ALA A 48 -10.09 -12.13 -35.53
CA ALA A 48 -10.67 -11.95 -34.17
C ALA A 48 -10.81 -10.49 -33.75
N PHE A 49 -10.02 -9.57 -34.35
CA PHE A 49 -10.04 -8.12 -34.01
C PHE A 49 -11.13 -7.33 -34.75
N GLY A 50 -11.88 -7.93 -35.68
CA GLY A 50 -12.88 -7.25 -36.50
C GLY A 50 -14.29 -7.10 -35.90
N ALA A 51 -14.53 -7.53 -34.67
CA ALA A 51 -15.87 -7.56 -34.07
C ALA A 51 -16.04 -6.58 -32.88
N SER A 52 -15.12 -5.66 -32.66
CA SER A 52 -15.34 -4.58 -31.67
C SER A 52 -15.99 -3.39 -32.37
N LEU A 53 -17.32 -3.34 -32.34
CA LEU A 53 -18.09 -2.16 -32.75
C LEU A 53 -17.96 -1.10 -31.64
N SER A 54 -17.01 -0.20 -31.79
CA SER A 54 -16.99 1.04 -31.00
C SER A 54 -18.02 2.01 -31.57
N HIS A 55 -19.18 2.11 -30.92
CA HIS A 55 -20.10 3.22 -31.18
C HIS A 55 -19.83 4.32 -30.16
N SER A 56 -19.28 5.41 -30.62
CA SER A 56 -19.26 6.66 -29.85
C SER A 56 -20.51 7.45 -30.23
N SER A 57 -21.48 7.58 -29.33
CA SER A 57 -22.64 8.43 -29.53
C SER A 57 -22.63 9.60 -28.57
N SER A 58 -22.93 10.78 -29.07
CA SER A 58 -23.17 12.01 -28.31
C SER A 58 -24.66 12.32 -28.36
N GLY A 59 -25.45 11.82 -27.43
CA GLY A 59 -26.93 12.07 -27.40
C GLY A 59 -27.64 11.05 -26.49
N SER A 60 -28.94 11.25 -26.28
CA SER A 60 -29.81 10.31 -25.56
C SER A 60 -30.21 9.16 -26.48
N ASP A 61 -29.53 8.04 -26.36
CA ASP A 61 -29.82 6.84 -27.13
C ASP A 61 -30.34 5.71 -26.25
N SER A 62 -31.32 4.96 -26.78
CA SER A 62 -31.82 3.74 -26.15
C SER A 62 -31.30 2.53 -26.90
N PHE A 63 -30.66 1.61 -26.21
CA PHE A 63 -30.13 0.36 -26.78
C PHE A 63 -30.86 -0.85 -26.21
N SER A 64 -31.23 -1.79 -27.07
CA SER A 64 -31.71 -3.10 -26.66
C SER A 64 -30.85 -4.17 -27.34
N ALA A 65 -30.32 -5.08 -26.55
CA ALA A 65 -29.51 -6.20 -27.06
C ALA A 65 -30.00 -7.53 -26.50
N SER A 66 -30.07 -8.53 -27.38
CA SER A 66 -30.36 -9.92 -27.05
C SER A 66 -29.20 -10.78 -27.54
N GLY A 67 -28.47 -11.41 -26.64
CA GLY A 67 -27.32 -12.26 -26.97
C GLY A 67 -26.22 -12.27 -25.93
N SER A 68 -25.19 -13.09 -26.15
CA SER A 68 -24.05 -13.21 -25.20
C SER A 68 -23.06 -12.06 -25.33
N ALA A 69 -22.84 -11.36 -24.24
CA ALA A 69 -21.73 -10.44 -23.94
C ALA A 69 -21.42 -9.31 -24.95
N PRO A 70 -22.26 -8.28 -25.11
CA PRO A 70 -21.84 -7.08 -25.79
C PRO A 70 -21.02 -6.15 -24.90
N SER A 71 -19.98 -5.49 -25.46
CA SER A 71 -19.25 -4.39 -24.81
C SER A 71 -19.68 -3.05 -25.41
N PHE A 72 -19.97 -2.08 -24.56
CA PHE A 72 -20.38 -0.73 -24.97
C PHE A 72 -19.52 0.32 -24.29
N SER A 73 -19.13 1.32 -25.06
CA SER A 73 -18.57 2.56 -24.53
C SER A 73 -19.38 3.75 -25.03
N ALA A 74 -19.81 4.60 -24.12
CA ALA A 74 -20.60 5.78 -24.45
C ALA A 74 -20.18 7.00 -23.63
N SER A 75 -20.24 8.19 -24.26
CA SER A 75 -20.01 9.46 -23.60
C SER A 75 -21.15 10.42 -24.00
N GLY A 76 -22.04 10.71 -23.08
CA GLY A 76 -23.17 11.61 -23.32
C GLY A 76 -24.23 11.52 -22.22
N SER A 77 -25.15 12.48 -22.14
CA SER A 77 -26.17 12.55 -21.09
C SER A 77 -27.40 11.71 -21.44
N GLY A 78 -27.86 10.86 -20.53
CA GLY A 78 -29.15 10.16 -20.60
C GLY A 78 -29.13 8.87 -21.41
N ILE A 79 -28.31 7.87 -21.01
CA ILE A 79 -28.32 6.54 -21.64
C ILE A 79 -29.26 5.61 -20.87
N SER A 80 -30.15 4.95 -21.60
CA SER A 80 -30.98 3.88 -21.07
C SER A 80 -30.65 2.57 -21.81
N LEU A 81 -30.20 1.55 -21.08
CA LEU A 81 -29.84 0.25 -21.61
C LEU A 81 -30.69 -0.87 -21.01
N SER A 82 -31.28 -1.69 -21.84
CA SER A 82 -31.96 -2.92 -21.43
C SER A 82 -31.33 -4.13 -22.10
N THR A 83 -30.99 -5.16 -21.36
CA THR A 83 -30.40 -6.41 -21.88
C THR A 83 -31.14 -7.62 -21.34
N SER A 84 -31.26 -8.63 -22.19
CA SER A 84 -31.73 -9.96 -21.82
C SER A 84 -30.63 -10.97 -22.17
N GLY A 85 -29.74 -11.22 -21.23
CA GLY A 85 -28.60 -12.13 -21.41
C GLY A 85 -27.70 -12.17 -20.19
N SER A 86 -26.74 -13.09 -20.14
CA SER A 86 -26.08 -13.48 -18.91
C SER A 86 -24.77 -12.73 -18.55
N ALA A 87 -24.26 -11.80 -19.34
CA ALA A 87 -23.16 -10.94 -18.92
C ALA A 87 -23.06 -9.67 -19.78
N VAL A 88 -22.86 -8.51 -19.19
CA VAL A 88 -22.67 -7.22 -19.86
C VAL A 88 -21.51 -6.45 -19.24
N SER A 89 -20.60 -5.95 -20.09
CA SER A 89 -19.55 -5.02 -19.69
C SER A 89 -19.89 -3.62 -20.21
N LEU A 90 -19.96 -2.65 -19.32
CA LEU A 90 -20.31 -1.27 -19.64
C LEU A 90 -19.24 -0.31 -19.10
N SER A 91 -18.80 0.61 -19.93
CA SER A 91 -17.97 1.73 -19.51
C SER A 91 -18.59 3.05 -19.98
N GLY A 92 -18.83 3.96 -19.06
CA GLY A 92 -19.43 5.28 -19.35
C GLY A 92 -18.99 6.36 -18.37
N SER A 93 -18.97 7.59 -18.83
CA SER A 93 -18.60 8.75 -18.02
C SER A 93 -19.77 9.70 -17.77
N ASP A 94 -21.00 9.17 -17.72
CA ASP A 94 -22.21 9.98 -17.65
C ASP A 94 -22.83 9.99 -16.25
N PRO A 95 -23.21 11.14 -15.69
CA PRO A 95 -23.82 11.23 -14.38
C PRO A 95 -25.27 10.71 -14.29
N GLU A 96 -25.96 10.46 -15.41
CA GLU A 96 -27.35 10.01 -15.42
C GLU A 96 -27.57 8.74 -16.24
N ALA A 97 -26.80 7.67 -15.98
CA ALA A 97 -27.05 6.39 -16.64
C ALA A 97 -27.90 5.46 -15.78
N SER A 98 -29.00 4.95 -16.34
CA SER A 98 -29.83 3.92 -15.70
C SER A 98 -29.72 2.59 -16.45
N PHE A 99 -29.53 1.49 -15.73
CA PHE A 99 -29.38 0.13 -16.29
C PHE A 99 -30.42 -0.82 -15.69
N SER A 100 -31.04 -1.61 -16.54
CA SER A 100 -31.96 -2.66 -16.11
C SER A 100 -31.62 -3.98 -16.79
N THR A 101 -31.53 -5.06 -16.01
CA THR A 101 -31.33 -6.42 -16.52
C THR A 101 -32.46 -7.35 -16.06
N SER A 102 -32.95 -8.19 -16.96
CA SER A 102 -33.93 -9.23 -16.64
C SER A 102 -33.45 -10.57 -17.15
N GLY A 103 -33.13 -11.48 -16.25
CA GLY A 103 -32.71 -12.86 -16.54
C GLY A 103 -33.23 -13.82 -15.50
N SER A 104 -33.47 -15.08 -15.89
CA SER A 104 -34.08 -16.10 -15.04
C SER A 104 -33.11 -16.89 -14.16
N ASP A 105 -31.80 -16.66 -14.29
CA ASP A 105 -30.78 -17.33 -13.49
C ASP A 105 -29.93 -16.30 -12.73
N ALA A 106 -30.29 -16.09 -11.48
CA ALA A 106 -29.64 -15.12 -10.59
C ALA A 106 -28.42 -15.68 -9.84
N SER A 107 -27.89 -16.82 -10.21
CA SER A 107 -26.69 -17.39 -9.63
C SER A 107 -25.53 -17.23 -10.60
N GLY A 108 -24.76 -16.14 -10.45
CA GLY A 108 -23.49 -15.92 -11.14
C GLY A 108 -23.46 -14.79 -12.17
N ASN A 109 -24.27 -13.76 -12.02
CA ASN A 109 -24.18 -12.60 -12.89
C ASN A 109 -23.15 -11.60 -12.41
N ASP A 110 -21.96 -11.74 -12.95
CA ASP A 110 -20.91 -10.74 -12.79
C ASP A 110 -21.01 -9.72 -13.94
N GLY A 111 -21.74 -8.63 -13.70
CA GLY A 111 -21.69 -7.45 -14.55
C GLY A 111 -20.64 -6.50 -14.02
N SER A 112 -19.64 -6.12 -14.81
CA SER A 112 -18.72 -5.05 -14.44
C SER A 112 -19.22 -3.72 -15.00
N LEU A 113 -19.43 -2.76 -14.10
CA LEU A 113 -19.80 -1.38 -14.45
C LEU A 113 -18.64 -0.49 -14.04
N SER A 114 -18.02 0.21 -14.98
CA SER A 114 -17.11 1.30 -14.66
C SER A 114 -17.68 2.61 -15.17
N ALA A 115 -17.92 3.52 -14.25
CA ALA A 115 -18.38 4.85 -14.55
C ALA A 115 -17.76 5.88 -13.63
N SER A 116 -17.44 7.04 -14.18
CA SER A 116 -17.01 8.22 -13.45
C SER A 116 -18.12 9.27 -13.55
N GLY A 117 -19.09 9.15 -12.66
CA GLY A 117 -20.20 10.09 -12.55
C GLY A 117 -20.86 10.04 -11.19
N SER A 118 -21.62 11.05 -10.81
CA SER A 118 -22.07 11.24 -9.44
C SER A 118 -23.37 10.52 -9.07
N ASP A 119 -24.17 10.03 -10.02
CA ASP A 119 -25.48 9.41 -9.69
C ASP A 119 -25.77 8.20 -10.58
N PHE A 120 -25.64 7.01 -10.01
CA PHE A 120 -26.04 5.75 -10.62
C PHE A 120 -27.23 5.14 -9.90
N SER A 121 -28.22 4.72 -10.65
CA SER A 121 -29.25 3.83 -10.16
C SER A 121 -29.19 2.51 -10.91
N PHE A 122 -29.13 1.40 -10.15
CA PHE A 122 -29.13 0.03 -10.67
C PHE A 122 -30.34 -0.72 -10.10
N SER A 123 -31.17 -1.32 -10.95
CA SER A 123 -32.26 -2.17 -10.51
C SER A 123 -32.16 -3.56 -11.14
N MET A 124 -32.15 -4.58 -10.30
CA MET A 124 -32.22 -5.99 -10.68
C MET A 124 -33.58 -6.57 -10.26
N SER A 125 -34.28 -7.22 -11.17
CA SER A 125 -35.46 -8.01 -10.86
C SER A 125 -35.16 -9.51 -11.02
N GLY A 126 -34.90 -10.15 -9.90
CA GLY A 126 -34.73 -11.62 -9.82
C GLY A 126 -35.09 -12.11 -8.41
N SER A 127 -35.52 -13.37 -8.29
CA SER A 127 -35.94 -13.96 -7.02
C SER A 127 -34.72 -14.32 -6.15
N THR A 128 -34.68 -13.80 -4.93
CA THR A 128 -33.67 -14.14 -3.92
C THR A 128 -33.84 -15.59 -3.41
N PRO A 129 -32.76 -16.39 -3.36
CA PRO A 129 -32.80 -17.67 -2.66
C PRO A 129 -32.67 -17.47 -1.16
N SER A 130 -33.60 -18.06 -0.40
CA SER A 130 -33.53 -18.10 1.06
C SER A 130 -32.68 -19.29 1.50
N PHE A 131 -31.67 -19.07 2.32
CA PHE A 131 -30.96 -20.14 3.02
C PHE A 131 -31.52 -20.31 4.42
N SER A 132 -31.87 -21.56 4.76
CA SER A 132 -32.23 -21.96 6.11
C SER A 132 -31.01 -22.49 6.83
N ALA A 133 -30.63 -21.86 7.96
CA ALA A 133 -29.62 -22.36 8.87
C ALA A 133 -30.22 -23.32 9.87
N SER A 134 -29.66 -24.52 10.00
CA SER A 134 -29.95 -25.44 11.09
C SER A 134 -28.97 -25.26 12.22
N SER A 135 -29.46 -24.92 13.41
CA SER A 135 -28.73 -24.75 14.66
C SER A 135 -28.22 -26.10 15.20
N PHE A 136 -26.98 -26.14 15.63
CA PHE A 136 -26.49 -27.17 16.56
C PHE A 136 -25.97 -26.49 17.83
N ASP A 137 -26.66 -26.83 18.94
CA ASP A 137 -26.20 -26.54 20.30
C ASP A 137 -25.19 -27.59 20.74
N ALA A 138 -24.05 -27.19 21.24
CA ALA A 138 -23.17 -28.05 22.03
C ALA A 138 -22.57 -27.27 23.19
N SER A 139 -23.08 -27.52 24.36
CA SER A 139 -22.52 -27.12 25.63
C SER A 139 -21.47 -28.11 26.13
N SER A 140 -20.27 -27.67 26.45
CA SER A 140 -19.34 -28.41 27.29
C SER A 140 -18.59 -27.49 28.23
N SER A 141 -18.73 -27.76 29.51
CA SER A 141 -18.01 -27.17 30.63
C SER A 141 -16.66 -27.87 30.84
N ALA A 142 -15.58 -27.14 31.01
CA ALA A 142 -14.33 -27.68 31.54
C ALA A 142 -13.73 -26.70 32.53
N SER A 143 -13.42 -27.25 33.71
CA SER A 143 -12.79 -26.62 34.89
C SER A 143 -11.28 -26.54 34.70
N GLY A 144 -10.69 -25.36 35.05
CA GLY A 144 -9.30 -25.04 34.89
C GLY A 144 -8.40 -25.49 36.04
N SER A 145 -7.12 -25.41 35.81
CA SER A 145 -6.07 -25.26 36.85
C SER A 145 -4.98 -24.33 36.34
N GLU A 146 -4.74 -23.29 37.14
CA GLU A 146 -3.68 -22.30 36.96
C GLU A 146 -2.30 -22.92 37.21
N LEU A 147 -1.32 -22.54 36.43
CA LEU A 147 0.09 -22.69 36.72
C LEU A 147 0.79 -21.35 36.48
N ASP A 148 1.22 -20.76 37.59
CA ASP A 148 2.05 -19.56 37.66
C ASP A 148 3.47 -19.80 37.14
N PHE A 149 3.97 -18.90 36.32
CA PHE A 149 5.39 -18.73 36.06
C PHE A 149 5.81 -17.30 36.35
N SER A 150 6.56 -17.17 37.48
CA SER A 150 7.16 -15.91 37.92
C SER A 150 8.44 -15.61 37.11
N ALA A 151 8.49 -14.43 36.49
CA ALA A 151 9.71 -13.84 36.00
C ALA A 151 10.17 -12.71 36.93
N SER A 152 11.37 -12.86 37.47
CA SER A 152 12.02 -11.86 38.32
C SER A 152 12.61 -10.73 37.48
N GLY A 153 12.14 -9.52 37.65
CA GLY A 153 12.76 -8.29 37.19
C GLY A 153 12.64 -7.22 38.25
N SER A 154 13.78 -6.73 38.72
CA SER A 154 13.93 -5.76 39.79
C SER A 154 13.34 -4.40 39.45
N ALA A 155 12.40 -3.95 40.24
CA ALA A 155 11.86 -2.59 40.23
C ALA A 155 12.52 -1.79 41.38
N GLU A 156 13.01 -0.60 41.07
CA GLU A 156 13.28 0.42 42.05
C GLU A 156 12.04 1.33 42.22
N THR A 157 11.57 1.36 43.43
CA THR A 157 10.46 2.19 43.91
C THR A 157 10.94 3.56 44.33
N SER A 158 10.21 4.60 43.96
CA SER A 158 10.16 5.83 44.78
C SER A 158 8.73 6.36 44.87
N THR A 159 8.38 6.65 46.08
CA THR A 159 7.06 6.93 46.67
C THR A 159 6.60 8.39 46.51
N THR A 160 5.27 8.49 46.24
CA THR A 160 4.23 9.41 46.80
C THR A 160 4.42 10.91 46.95
N SER A 161 3.48 11.69 46.41
CA SER A 161 2.51 12.41 47.21
C SER A 161 1.45 13.10 46.35
N SER A 162 0.21 13.00 46.80
CA SER A 162 -1.04 13.59 46.30
C SER A 162 -1.16 15.09 46.57
N ALA A 163 -1.72 15.84 45.63
CA ALA A 163 -2.68 16.92 45.88
C ALA A 163 -3.22 17.47 44.57
N GLY A 164 -4.54 17.68 44.53
CA GLY A 164 -5.29 18.02 43.32
C GLY A 164 -5.25 19.47 42.90
N SER A 165 -5.93 19.65 41.82
CA SER A 165 -6.65 20.79 41.27
C SER A 165 -6.17 21.31 39.89
N ASP A 166 -7.17 21.41 38.97
CA ASP A 166 -7.24 22.23 37.79
C ASP A 166 -6.19 22.04 36.69
N ALA A 167 -6.60 21.28 35.68
CA ALA A 167 -5.83 21.03 34.45
C ALA A 167 -6.25 21.94 33.31
N THR A 168 -5.49 22.99 33.09
CA THR A 168 -5.22 23.53 31.78
C THR A 168 -3.81 23.08 31.42
N THR A 169 -3.69 21.92 30.80
CA THR A 169 -2.38 21.37 30.45
C THR A 169 -2.01 21.70 29.00
N THR A 170 -1.32 22.78 28.81
CA THR A 170 -0.37 22.92 27.72
C THR A 170 0.89 22.14 28.12
N THR A 171 0.94 20.86 27.81
CA THR A 171 2.15 20.07 28.00
C THR A 171 3.10 20.30 26.81
N SER A 172 4.05 21.19 26.97
CA SER A 172 5.35 21.11 26.30
C SER A 172 6.13 19.96 26.97
N GLY A 173 5.73 18.72 26.66
CA GLY A 173 6.44 17.54 27.15
C GLY A 173 7.74 17.32 26.36
N SER A 174 8.84 17.06 27.03
CA SER A 174 10.11 16.57 26.52
C SER A 174 10.00 15.10 26.02
N GLY A 175 8.93 14.75 25.34
CA GLY A 175 8.78 13.49 24.62
C GLY A 175 9.60 13.52 23.33
N GLY A 176 10.37 12.46 23.04
CA GLY A 176 11.08 12.34 21.76
C GLY A 176 10.10 12.35 20.57
N LEU A 177 10.62 12.39 19.35
CA LEU A 177 9.83 12.46 18.10
C LEU A 177 8.87 11.26 17.90
N LEU A 178 9.03 10.19 18.66
CA LEU A 178 8.17 9.01 18.67
C LEU A 178 7.28 8.91 19.94
N ALA A 179 7.02 10.01 20.63
CA ALA A 179 6.02 10.04 21.70
C ALA A 179 4.60 9.84 21.11
N PRO A 180 3.67 9.19 21.85
CA PRO A 180 2.31 9.00 21.35
C PRO A 180 1.62 10.35 21.12
N PHE A 181 0.79 10.45 20.07
CA PHE A 181 -0.01 11.65 19.83
C PHE A 181 -1.05 11.87 20.93
N ALA A 182 -1.63 10.79 21.41
CA ALA A 182 -2.54 10.69 22.55
C ALA A 182 -2.59 9.22 23.01
N THR A 183 -3.07 8.98 24.23
CA THR A 183 -3.23 7.65 24.81
C THR A 183 -4.64 7.39 25.33
N GLU A 184 -5.49 8.41 25.28
CA GLU A 184 -6.89 8.30 25.70
C GLU A 184 -7.70 7.47 24.72
N GLU A 185 -8.68 6.75 25.23
CA GLU A 185 -9.64 6.02 24.42
C GLU A 185 -10.46 6.97 23.54
N PRO A 186 -10.66 6.65 22.24
CA PRO A 186 -11.59 7.41 21.42
C PRO A 186 -12.99 7.44 22.06
N PRO A 187 -13.65 8.62 22.16
CA PRO A 187 -14.94 8.73 22.86
C PRO A 187 -16.02 7.92 22.13
N GLU A 188 -16.64 6.95 22.84
CA GLU A 188 -17.68 6.08 22.27
C GLU A 188 -18.95 6.85 21.86
N THR A 189 -19.23 7.96 22.53
CA THR A 189 -20.34 8.86 22.18
C THR A 189 -20.17 9.52 20.81
N LEU A 190 -18.93 9.65 20.34
CA LEU A 190 -18.61 10.20 19.01
C LEU A 190 -18.31 9.07 18.01
N PHE A 191 -17.64 8.01 18.42
CA PHE A 191 -17.25 6.88 17.56
C PHE A 191 -17.83 5.59 18.14
N PRO A 192 -19.00 5.13 17.70
CA PRO A 192 -19.59 3.87 18.12
C PRO A 192 -18.62 2.70 17.91
N ARG A 193 -18.68 1.70 18.80
CA ARG A 193 -17.80 0.52 18.73
C ARG A 193 -18.34 -0.50 17.74
N ASN A 194 -17.46 -1.02 16.92
CA ASN A 194 -17.73 -2.14 16.04
C ASN A 194 -16.55 -3.12 16.07
N ALA A 195 -16.78 -4.34 15.66
CA ALA A 195 -15.76 -5.35 15.43
C ALA A 195 -15.97 -5.97 14.06
N LEU A 196 -14.89 -6.19 13.32
CA LEU A 196 -14.95 -6.85 12.00
C LEU A 196 -15.47 -8.29 12.09
N GLY A 197 -15.17 -9.00 13.20
CA GLY A 197 -15.72 -10.31 13.47
C GLY A 197 -15.51 -11.29 12.30
N GLU A 198 -16.61 -11.84 11.79
CA GLU A 198 -16.57 -12.80 10.68
C GLU A 198 -16.22 -12.17 9.32
N MET A 199 -16.40 -10.85 9.13
CA MET A 199 -16.06 -10.19 7.88
C MET A 199 -14.55 -10.24 7.58
N ALA A 200 -13.72 -10.11 8.61
CA ALA A 200 -12.27 -10.18 8.52
C ALA A 200 -11.71 -10.81 9.81
N PRO A 201 -11.80 -12.13 9.97
CA PRO A 201 -11.40 -12.82 11.18
C PRO A 201 -9.89 -12.75 11.40
N ILE A 202 -9.47 -12.60 12.65
CA ILE A 202 -8.07 -12.68 13.05
C ILE A 202 -7.68 -14.15 13.15
N ILE A 203 -6.75 -14.57 12.30
CA ILE A 203 -6.19 -15.93 12.29
C ILE A 203 -4.68 -15.91 12.56
N ASN A 204 -4.13 -17.06 12.95
CA ASN A 204 -2.68 -17.26 13.15
C ASN A 204 -2.05 -16.22 14.12
N VAL A 205 -2.80 -15.72 15.08
CA VAL A 205 -2.35 -14.75 16.08
C VAL A 205 -2.48 -15.33 17.48
N ALA A 206 -1.41 -15.26 18.24
CA ALA A 206 -1.39 -15.77 19.62
C ALA A 206 -2.35 -14.98 20.53
N LYS A 207 -3.01 -15.69 21.47
CA LYS A 207 -4.00 -15.10 22.38
C LYS A 207 -3.51 -13.85 23.12
N GLY A 208 -2.21 -13.75 23.44
CA GLY A 208 -1.64 -12.60 24.13
C GLY A 208 -1.57 -11.30 23.32
N LEU A 209 -1.83 -11.37 22.02
CA LEU A 209 -1.92 -10.21 21.12
C LEU A 209 -3.36 -9.82 20.80
N LEU A 210 -4.32 -10.71 21.02
CA LEU A 210 -5.74 -10.41 20.79
C LEU A 210 -6.21 -9.32 21.77
N GLY A 211 -7.04 -8.40 21.26
CA GLY A 211 -7.53 -7.24 22.02
C GLY A 211 -6.50 -6.12 22.18
N LYS A 212 -5.38 -6.19 21.47
CA LYS A 212 -4.41 -5.09 21.31
C LYS A 212 -4.45 -4.58 19.89
N PRO A 213 -4.10 -3.30 19.65
CA PRO A 213 -4.01 -2.79 18.29
C PRO A 213 -3.02 -3.57 17.44
N LEU A 214 -3.47 -4.06 16.30
CA LEU A 214 -2.66 -4.80 15.33
C LEU A 214 -2.49 -3.98 14.06
N PRO A 215 -1.25 -3.74 13.58
CA PRO A 215 -1.04 -3.06 12.32
C PRO A 215 -1.49 -3.93 11.16
N THR A 216 -2.36 -3.39 10.33
CA THR A 216 -3.07 -4.11 9.25
C THR A 216 -2.36 -4.00 7.90
N ASN A 217 -1.70 -2.85 7.63
CA ASN A 217 -1.10 -2.53 6.34
C ASN A 217 0.42 -2.80 6.36
N LYS A 218 0.81 -4.05 6.64
CA LYS A 218 2.21 -4.49 6.67
C LYS A 218 2.45 -5.64 5.69
N TRP A 219 3.66 -5.74 5.12
CA TRP A 219 4.04 -6.79 4.19
C TRP A 219 3.72 -8.21 4.70
N TRP A 220 3.82 -8.43 6.00
CA TRP A 220 3.53 -9.71 6.65
C TRP A 220 2.02 -9.93 6.92
N GLY A 221 1.17 -8.93 6.66
CA GLY A 221 -0.28 -9.05 6.81
C GLY A 221 -0.84 -10.23 6.03
N ASN A 222 -0.30 -10.54 4.86
CA ASN A 222 -0.67 -11.72 4.06
C ASN A 222 -0.48 -13.06 4.80
N LEU A 223 0.35 -13.12 5.83
CA LEU A 223 0.62 -14.36 6.57
C LEU A 223 -0.40 -14.62 7.70
N ILE A 224 -1.11 -13.57 8.14
CA ILE A 224 -1.96 -13.63 9.34
C ILE A 224 -3.35 -13.02 9.18
N HIS A 225 -3.54 -12.13 8.22
CA HIS A 225 -4.83 -11.50 7.94
C HIS A 225 -5.56 -12.25 6.84
N THR A 226 -6.90 -12.30 6.93
CA THR A 226 -7.74 -12.91 5.91
C THR A 226 -9.14 -12.31 5.93
N THR A 227 -9.86 -12.44 4.82
CA THR A 227 -11.32 -12.26 4.78
C THR A 227 -12.02 -13.60 5.01
N ALA A 228 -13.30 -13.57 5.34
CA ALA A 228 -14.10 -14.78 5.53
C ALA A 228 -14.07 -15.69 4.29
N GLU A 229 -14.07 -15.11 3.09
CA GLU A 229 -13.99 -15.85 1.81
C GLU A 229 -12.68 -16.63 1.67
N GLU A 230 -11.58 -16.06 2.12
CA GLU A 230 -10.25 -16.65 1.96
C GLU A 230 -9.81 -17.54 3.12
N LEU A 231 -10.57 -17.56 4.22
CA LEU A 231 -10.19 -18.25 5.46
C LEU A 231 -9.75 -19.72 5.23
N ASN A 232 -10.42 -20.42 4.34
CA ASN A 232 -10.21 -21.85 4.11
C ASN A 232 -9.50 -22.16 2.78
N THR A 233 -9.28 -21.19 1.91
CA THR A 233 -8.91 -21.45 0.52
C THR A 233 -7.46 -21.21 0.18
N LYS A 234 -6.79 -20.19 0.77
CA LYS A 234 -5.44 -19.80 0.32
C LYS A 234 -4.53 -19.36 1.45
N ALA A 235 -3.23 -19.71 1.32
CA ALA A 235 -2.15 -19.06 2.03
C ALA A 235 -1.45 -18.12 1.04
N ASN A 236 -1.43 -16.82 1.31
CA ASN A 236 -0.75 -15.83 0.49
C ASN A 236 0.68 -15.62 0.98
N PRO A 237 1.65 -15.38 0.07
CA PRO A 237 3.03 -15.08 0.46
C PRO A 237 3.17 -13.65 0.98
N GLY A 238 4.26 -13.43 1.75
CA GLY A 238 4.73 -12.11 2.14
C GLY A 238 6.17 -11.90 1.67
N TRP A 239 6.49 -10.70 1.18
CA TRP A 239 7.81 -10.37 0.62
C TRP A 239 8.65 -9.61 1.64
N SER A 240 9.51 -10.36 2.36
CA SER A 240 10.46 -9.77 3.31
C SER A 240 11.64 -9.07 2.64
N ASN A 241 11.83 -9.28 1.36
CA ASN A 241 12.99 -8.85 0.58
C ASN A 241 14.35 -9.20 1.23
N PRO A 242 15.27 -9.90 0.52
CA PRO A 242 15.12 -10.35 -0.87
C PRO A 242 14.26 -11.60 -1.04
N TYR A 243 13.82 -12.25 0.05
CA TYR A 243 13.04 -13.48 0.01
C TYR A 243 11.55 -13.19 0.14
N ALA A 244 10.74 -14.03 -0.52
CA ALA A 244 9.34 -14.21 -0.21
C ALA A 244 9.17 -15.43 0.72
N VAL A 245 8.17 -15.38 1.60
CA VAL A 245 7.87 -16.43 2.58
C VAL A 245 6.39 -16.72 2.63
N LYS A 246 6.01 -17.95 3.01
CA LYS A 246 4.61 -18.37 3.08
C LYS A 246 4.41 -19.35 4.24
N LEU A 247 3.26 -19.27 4.91
CA LEU A 247 2.79 -20.23 5.89
C LEU A 247 1.75 -21.13 5.21
N PRO A 248 2.11 -22.33 4.76
CA PRO A 248 1.25 -23.15 3.91
C PRO A 248 0.09 -23.77 4.68
N LYS A 249 -1.06 -23.93 4.02
CA LYS A 249 -2.24 -24.68 4.52
C LYS A 249 -2.19 -26.17 4.13
N GLU A 250 -1.28 -26.52 3.24
CA GLU A 250 -1.04 -27.88 2.73
C GLU A 250 0.43 -28.23 2.85
N ALA A 251 0.74 -29.52 2.82
CA ALA A 251 2.14 -29.98 2.84
C ALA A 251 2.93 -29.53 1.59
N PRO A 252 4.23 -29.24 1.70
CA PRO A 252 5.04 -29.36 2.90
C PRO A 252 4.79 -28.21 3.88
N TYR A 253 4.50 -28.58 5.15
CA TYR A 253 4.25 -27.62 6.21
C TYR A 253 5.55 -27.04 6.76
N GLY A 254 5.52 -25.81 7.26
CA GLY A 254 6.65 -25.10 7.83
C GLY A 254 6.74 -23.67 7.35
N ILE A 255 7.95 -23.18 7.16
CA ILE A 255 8.22 -21.87 6.55
C ILE A 255 8.68 -22.11 5.12
N GLN A 256 7.77 -21.95 4.17
CA GLN A 256 8.12 -21.98 2.75
C GLN A 256 8.84 -20.69 2.36
N ALA A 257 9.87 -20.80 1.55
CA ALA A 257 10.69 -19.68 1.12
C ALA A 257 11.01 -19.75 -0.37
N CYS A 258 11.04 -18.56 -0.97
CA CYS A 258 11.28 -18.36 -2.39
C CYS A 258 12.29 -17.22 -2.62
N TYR A 259 13.22 -17.41 -3.54
CA TYR A 259 13.94 -16.30 -4.14
C TYR A 259 13.21 -15.89 -5.43
N SER A 260 12.09 -15.20 -5.28
CA SER A 260 11.10 -14.95 -6.34
C SER A 260 11.67 -14.19 -7.55
N TYR A 261 12.80 -13.48 -7.40
CA TYR A 261 13.47 -12.80 -8.52
C TYR A 261 13.84 -13.75 -9.68
N ASN A 262 14.05 -15.04 -9.40
CA ASN A 262 14.34 -16.04 -10.43
C ASN A 262 13.13 -16.39 -11.30
N TYR A 263 11.91 -16.04 -10.86
CA TYR A 263 10.64 -16.42 -11.50
C TYR A 263 9.93 -15.23 -12.13
N ARG A 264 10.72 -14.34 -12.75
CA ARG A 264 10.18 -13.15 -13.40
C ARG A 264 9.42 -13.46 -14.67
N GLN A 265 8.23 -12.88 -14.79
CA GLN A 265 7.40 -12.86 -15.99
C GLN A 265 7.18 -11.42 -16.45
N LEU A 266 7.05 -11.23 -17.75
CA LEU A 266 6.65 -9.96 -18.37
C LEU A 266 5.31 -10.19 -19.09
N SER A 267 4.46 -9.17 -19.12
CA SER A 267 3.32 -9.17 -20.02
C SER A 267 3.75 -9.26 -21.48
N ALA A 268 2.83 -9.56 -22.39
CA ALA A 268 3.06 -9.35 -23.82
C ALA A 268 3.52 -7.90 -24.06
N LEU A 269 4.39 -7.71 -25.03
CA LEU A 269 4.92 -6.38 -25.34
C LEU A 269 4.08 -5.72 -26.43
N THR A 270 3.55 -4.53 -26.13
CA THR A 270 2.94 -3.66 -27.14
C THR A 270 3.97 -2.59 -27.50
N ASP A 271 4.37 -2.53 -28.78
CA ASP A 271 5.43 -1.63 -29.25
C ASP A 271 6.75 -1.72 -28.45
N GLY A 272 7.05 -2.91 -27.94
CA GLY A 272 8.24 -3.16 -27.11
C GLY A 272 8.11 -2.77 -25.64
N VAL A 273 6.92 -2.35 -25.20
CA VAL A 273 6.63 -1.93 -23.82
C VAL A 273 5.76 -2.97 -23.13
N ALA A 274 6.14 -3.33 -21.90
CA ALA A 274 5.37 -4.23 -21.04
C ALA A 274 4.37 -3.44 -20.19
N GLU A 275 3.13 -3.93 -20.10
CA GLU A 275 2.11 -3.34 -19.21
C GLU A 275 2.32 -3.74 -17.76
N PHE A 276 2.91 -4.91 -17.52
CA PHE A 276 3.31 -5.33 -16.16
C PHE A 276 4.50 -6.28 -16.23
N TYR A 277 5.14 -6.44 -15.09
CA TYR A 277 5.98 -7.59 -14.80
C TYR A 277 5.69 -8.05 -13.36
N LEU A 278 5.91 -9.34 -13.13
CA LEU A 278 5.73 -9.94 -11.82
C LEU A 278 6.81 -10.99 -11.54
N HIS A 279 6.93 -11.38 -10.29
CA HIS A 279 7.82 -12.43 -9.83
C HIS A 279 7.03 -13.43 -8.99
N ASP A 280 6.81 -14.62 -9.51
CA ASP A 280 6.00 -15.65 -8.87
C ASP A 280 6.61 -16.14 -7.56
N PHE A 281 5.75 -16.62 -6.67
CA PHE A 281 6.16 -17.43 -5.53
C PHE A 281 6.21 -18.89 -5.93
N VAL A 282 7.41 -19.43 -6.08
CA VAL A 282 7.67 -20.87 -6.24
C VAL A 282 8.34 -21.36 -4.97
N ASN A 283 7.87 -22.46 -4.38
CA ASN A 283 8.47 -22.98 -3.15
C ASN A 283 9.87 -23.56 -3.43
N ASP A 284 10.91 -22.77 -3.30
CA ASP A 284 12.28 -23.22 -3.49
C ASP A 284 12.71 -24.16 -2.35
N ILE A 285 12.40 -23.77 -1.11
CA ILE A 285 12.84 -24.47 0.08
C ILE A 285 11.85 -24.26 1.23
N THR A 286 11.56 -25.34 1.97
CA THR A 286 10.72 -25.30 3.17
C THR A 286 11.56 -25.67 4.39
N LEU A 287 11.61 -24.80 5.39
CA LEU A 287 12.08 -25.17 6.73
C LEU A 287 10.91 -25.86 7.44
N SER A 288 11.01 -27.18 7.63
CA SER A 288 9.97 -28.10 8.09
C SER A 288 10.49 -28.99 9.24
N ALA A 289 9.64 -29.88 9.70
CA ALA A 289 9.99 -30.97 10.61
C ALA A 289 9.27 -32.24 10.17
N THR A 290 9.91 -33.41 10.31
CA THR A 290 9.28 -34.69 9.92
C THR A 290 7.99 -34.98 10.70
N GLU A 291 7.87 -34.41 11.90
CA GLU A 291 6.67 -34.52 12.75
C GLU A 291 5.48 -33.71 12.20
N PHE A 292 5.67 -32.83 11.22
CA PHE A 292 4.58 -32.08 10.55
C PHE A 292 3.96 -32.85 9.38
N ALA A 293 4.40 -34.09 9.15
CA ALA A 293 3.88 -34.93 8.08
C ALA A 293 2.51 -35.58 8.40
N GLY A 294 1.74 -35.91 7.37
CA GLY A 294 0.45 -36.59 7.49
C GLY A 294 -0.65 -35.69 8.09
N GLU A 295 -1.39 -36.22 9.05
CA GLU A 295 -2.50 -35.51 9.72
C GLU A 295 -2.02 -34.54 10.80
N ALA A 296 -0.75 -34.56 11.18
CA ALA A 296 -0.17 -33.72 12.22
C ALA A 296 0.16 -32.31 11.69
N LYS A 297 -0.85 -31.59 11.23
CA LYS A 297 -0.71 -30.21 10.77
C LYS A 297 -0.19 -29.31 11.89
N PRO A 298 0.85 -28.50 11.66
CA PRO A 298 1.30 -27.54 12.67
C PRO A 298 0.28 -26.43 12.83
N ILE A 299 0.12 -25.94 14.06
CA ILE A 299 -0.60 -24.70 14.36
C ILE A 299 0.36 -23.53 14.18
N TYR A 300 0.05 -22.62 13.27
CA TYR A 300 0.81 -21.40 13.07
C TYR A 300 0.29 -20.30 13.99
N GLU A 301 1.19 -19.59 14.65
CA GLU A 301 0.88 -18.43 15.48
C GLU A 301 1.91 -17.30 15.25
N MET A 302 1.47 -16.09 14.94
CA MET A 302 2.25 -14.88 15.16
C MET A 302 2.17 -14.55 16.66
N TYR A 303 3.29 -14.56 17.37
CA TYR A 303 3.33 -14.28 18.80
C TYR A 303 4.03 -12.97 19.18
N SER A 304 4.63 -12.28 18.19
CA SER A 304 5.23 -10.97 18.34
C SER A 304 5.39 -10.30 16.98
N PHE A 305 5.38 -8.99 16.94
CA PHE A 305 5.70 -8.18 15.77
C PHE A 305 6.57 -6.98 16.13
N SER A 306 7.16 -6.34 15.13
CA SER A 306 7.99 -5.15 15.21
C SER A 306 7.73 -4.27 13.98
N ASP A 307 8.34 -3.09 13.87
CA ASP A 307 8.16 -2.22 12.71
C ASP A 307 8.58 -2.90 11.39
N PHE A 308 9.55 -3.84 11.43
CA PHE A 308 10.14 -4.46 10.22
C PHE A 308 9.79 -5.93 10.02
N GLY A 309 9.10 -6.58 10.95
CA GLY A 309 8.79 -7.99 10.79
C GLY A 309 8.01 -8.61 11.94
N ILE A 310 7.84 -9.93 11.86
CA ILE A 310 7.10 -10.74 12.83
C ILE A 310 7.92 -11.91 13.35
N LYS A 311 7.51 -12.43 14.51
CA LYS A 311 7.94 -13.73 15.03
C LYS A 311 6.77 -14.70 14.94
N VAL A 312 6.97 -15.76 14.20
CA VAL A 312 5.98 -16.83 14.01
C VAL A 312 6.50 -18.14 14.59
N ARG A 313 5.57 -18.99 15.02
CA ARG A 313 5.86 -20.36 15.40
C ARG A 313 4.93 -21.31 14.68
N ALA A 314 5.44 -22.50 14.41
CA ALA A 314 4.71 -23.65 13.96
C ALA A 314 4.87 -24.75 15.03
N CYS A 315 3.77 -25.12 15.71
CA CYS A 315 3.78 -26.08 16.81
C CYS A 315 2.91 -27.28 16.49
N LEU A 316 3.28 -28.45 17.01
CA LEU A 316 2.35 -29.56 17.11
C LEU A 316 1.16 -29.21 18.04
N GLU A 317 0.06 -29.92 17.93
CA GLU A 317 -1.17 -29.65 18.67
C GLU A 317 -0.95 -29.57 20.18
N ASN A 318 -0.02 -30.40 20.72
CA ASN A 318 0.37 -30.38 22.13
C ASN A 318 1.14 -29.12 22.56
N LYS A 319 1.52 -28.25 21.63
CA LYS A 319 2.29 -27.01 21.84
C LYS A 319 3.62 -27.18 22.61
N GLN A 320 4.14 -28.41 22.74
CA GLN A 320 5.39 -28.70 23.44
C GLN A 320 6.60 -28.79 22.51
N GLN A 321 6.36 -29.05 21.24
CA GLN A 321 7.38 -29.13 20.18
C GLN A 321 7.04 -28.08 19.13
N CYS A 322 7.93 -27.12 18.95
CA CYS A 322 7.71 -25.98 18.09
C CYS A 322 8.94 -25.66 17.23
N MET A 323 8.66 -25.01 16.12
CA MET A 323 9.66 -24.35 15.29
C MET A 323 9.34 -22.85 15.27
N ASP A 324 10.26 -22.01 15.74
CA ASP A 324 10.13 -20.54 15.77
C ASP A 324 10.93 -19.91 14.63
N SER A 325 10.39 -18.87 14.00
CA SER A 325 11.08 -18.07 13.00
C SER A 325 10.82 -16.57 13.19
N ALA A 326 11.85 -15.76 12.97
CA ALA A 326 11.73 -14.32 12.84
C ALA A 326 11.87 -13.94 11.37
N LEU A 327 10.81 -13.38 10.81
CA LEU A 327 10.70 -12.94 9.41
C LEU A 327 10.81 -11.41 9.39
N VAL A 328 11.90 -10.88 8.82
CA VAL A 328 12.26 -9.46 8.94
C VAL A 328 12.71 -8.93 7.58
N HIS A 329 12.25 -7.74 7.20
CA HIS A 329 12.73 -7.06 6.00
C HIS A 329 14.26 -7.01 5.92
N GLY A 330 14.83 -7.36 4.77
CA GLY A 330 16.27 -7.31 4.50
C GLY A 330 17.09 -8.44 5.10
N MET A 331 16.47 -9.45 5.73
CA MET A 331 17.20 -10.56 6.34
C MET A 331 18.07 -11.31 5.32
N ALA A 332 19.34 -11.53 5.67
CA ALA A 332 20.27 -12.27 4.80
C ALA A 332 20.05 -13.78 4.86
N PHE A 333 19.44 -14.27 5.92
CA PHE A 333 19.16 -15.68 6.13
C PHE A 333 17.72 -15.86 6.61
N ILE A 334 17.03 -16.83 6.05
CA ILE A 334 15.80 -17.34 6.65
C ILE A 334 16.20 -18.28 7.77
N THR A 335 15.66 -18.07 8.95
CA THR A 335 16.13 -18.75 10.17
C THR A 335 14.98 -19.43 10.89
N ALA A 336 15.09 -20.72 11.18
CA ALA A 336 14.19 -21.45 12.06
C ALA A 336 14.94 -21.99 13.28
N THR A 337 14.32 -21.90 14.45
CA THR A 337 14.80 -22.47 15.70
C THR A 337 13.87 -23.60 16.11
N TYR A 338 14.43 -24.79 16.25
CA TYR A 338 13.70 -26.00 16.54
C TYR A 338 13.79 -26.33 18.03
N ASP A 339 12.72 -26.81 18.61
CA ASP A 339 12.68 -27.39 19.95
C ASP A 339 12.19 -28.85 19.88
N ARG A 340 13.13 -29.78 19.95
CA ARG A 340 12.92 -31.24 19.97
C ARG A 340 12.13 -31.78 18.78
N LEU A 341 12.29 -31.17 17.61
CA LEU A 341 11.74 -31.62 16.35
C LEU A 341 12.84 -32.18 15.45
N THR A 342 12.51 -33.17 14.65
CA THR A 342 13.40 -33.69 13.60
C THR A 342 13.38 -32.72 12.42
N ALA A 343 14.39 -31.85 12.38
CA ALA A 343 14.45 -30.78 11.36
C ALA A 343 14.55 -31.41 9.96
N SER A 344 13.69 -30.93 9.07
CA SER A 344 13.63 -31.27 7.65
C SER A 344 13.70 -29.99 6.81
N ILE A 345 14.59 -29.94 5.86
CA ILE A 345 14.68 -28.87 4.87
C ILE A 345 14.24 -29.48 3.56
N GLU A 346 13.05 -29.14 3.10
CA GLU A 346 12.37 -29.78 1.97
C GLU A 346 12.37 -28.88 0.74
N SER A 347 12.30 -29.45 -0.44
CA SER A 347 12.17 -28.75 -1.72
C SER A 347 11.32 -29.59 -2.69
N GLU A 348 10.64 -28.93 -3.60
CA GLU A 348 10.02 -29.61 -4.74
C GLU A 348 11.06 -30.15 -5.73
N TYR A 349 12.25 -29.58 -5.73
CA TYR A 349 13.36 -29.99 -6.57
C TYR A 349 14.23 -31.05 -5.91
N THR A 350 14.84 -31.90 -6.73
CA THR A 350 15.83 -32.85 -6.24
C THR A 350 17.08 -32.13 -5.74
N MET A 351 17.48 -32.43 -4.51
CA MET A 351 18.63 -31.85 -3.84
C MET A 351 19.91 -32.65 -4.12
N LYS A 352 20.98 -31.93 -4.34
CA LYS A 352 22.34 -32.50 -4.38
C LYS A 352 23.26 -31.76 -3.41
N ILE A 353 23.87 -32.47 -2.47
CA ILE A 353 24.92 -31.86 -1.63
C ILE A 353 26.18 -31.68 -2.49
N VAL A 354 26.58 -30.41 -2.69
CA VAL A 354 27.78 -30.05 -3.47
C VAL A 354 28.98 -29.92 -2.55
N ASP A 355 28.79 -29.44 -1.32
CA ASP A 355 29.83 -29.33 -0.29
C ASP A 355 29.24 -29.53 1.11
N LYS A 356 29.94 -30.34 1.91
CA LYS A 356 29.73 -30.55 3.36
C LYS A 356 31.04 -30.68 4.11
N SER A 357 32.11 -30.09 3.61
CA SER A 357 33.47 -30.20 4.17
C SER A 357 33.58 -29.54 5.56
N VAL A 358 32.70 -28.60 5.89
CA VAL A 358 32.64 -27.93 7.19
C VAL A 358 31.46 -28.48 7.99
N PRO A 359 31.69 -29.00 9.23
CA PRO A 359 30.62 -29.49 10.07
C PRO A 359 29.52 -28.46 10.30
N GLY A 360 28.26 -28.89 10.15
CA GLY A 360 27.09 -28.03 10.28
C GLY A 360 26.88 -27.04 9.15
N LYS A 361 27.53 -27.21 7.99
CA LYS A 361 27.32 -26.44 6.76
C LYS A 361 27.10 -27.41 5.61
N TYR A 362 26.08 -27.11 4.81
CA TYR A 362 25.78 -27.86 3.59
C TYR A 362 25.57 -26.85 2.47
N ILE A 363 26.22 -27.05 1.33
CA ILE A 363 25.89 -26.36 0.09
C ILE A 363 25.06 -27.32 -0.74
N ILE A 364 23.83 -26.93 -1.06
CA ILE A 364 22.90 -27.78 -1.81
C ILE A 364 22.56 -27.10 -3.15
N ASP A 365 22.58 -27.90 -4.20
CA ASP A 365 22.13 -27.56 -5.54
C ASP A 365 20.71 -28.12 -5.68
N LEU A 366 19.74 -27.22 -6.03
CA LEU A 366 18.35 -27.58 -6.28
C LEU A 366 18.04 -27.76 -7.78
N GLY A 367 19.10 -27.73 -8.63
CA GLY A 367 18.90 -27.68 -10.08
C GLY A 367 18.49 -26.27 -10.56
N GLY A 368 18.28 -26.09 -11.87
CA GLY A 368 17.80 -24.81 -12.41
C GLY A 368 18.67 -23.58 -12.13
N ASN A 369 19.96 -23.76 -11.85
CA ASN A 369 20.92 -22.72 -11.45
C ASN A 369 20.68 -22.12 -10.05
N GLN A 370 20.00 -22.83 -9.17
CA GLN A 370 19.83 -22.42 -7.77
C GLN A 370 20.73 -23.21 -6.83
N THR A 371 21.58 -22.48 -6.11
CA THR A 371 22.42 -23.04 -5.03
C THR A 371 22.06 -22.35 -3.73
N TRP A 372 21.86 -23.16 -2.67
CA TRP A 372 21.56 -22.67 -1.33
C TRP A 372 22.62 -23.13 -0.34
N VAL A 373 22.91 -22.30 0.65
CA VAL A 373 23.72 -22.68 1.81
C VAL A 373 22.81 -22.89 3.01
N VAL A 374 23.01 -24.01 3.70
CA VAL A 374 22.31 -24.41 4.92
C VAL A 374 23.32 -24.48 6.07
N TYR A 375 23.00 -23.81 7.18
CA TYR A 375 23.78 -23.86 8.43
C TYR A 375 22.93 -24.46 9.53
N THR A 376 23.41 -25.60 10.11
CA THR A 376 22.68 -26.35 11.16
C THR A 376 23.32 -26.25 12.55
N GLY A 377 24.35 -25.41 12.69
CA GLY A 377 25.17 -25.44 13.89
C GLY A 377 26.01 -26.73 13.97
N ASN A 378 26.61 -27.01 15.15
CA ASN A 378 27.50 -28.16 15.32
C ASN A 378 26.79 -29.43 15.85
N ASP A 379 25.48 -29.35 16.13
CA ASP A 379 24.78 -30.35 16.96
C ASP A 379 24.00 -31.40 16.15
N GLY A 380 24.01 -31.39 14.83
CA GLY A 380 23.23 -32.31 14.01
C GLY A 380 23.97 -32.81 12.76
N SER A 381 23.94 -34.12 12.52
CA SER A 381 24.21 -34.69 11.21
C SER A 381 22.93 -34.68 10.39
N PHE A 382 22.99 -34.13 9.18
CA PHE A 382 21.89 -34.12 8.23
C PHE A 382 22.24 -34.93 7.00
N THR A 383 21.28 -35.66 6.48
CA THR A 383 21.43 -36.47 5.26
C THR A 383 20.24 -36.23 4.33
N ILE A 384 20.46 -36.37 3.03
CA ILE A 384 19.37 -36.39 2.08
C ILE A 384 18.59 -37.69 2.26
N ASP A 385 17.27 -37.58 2.27
CA ASP A 385 16.35 -38.72 2.39
C ASP A 385 16.32 -39.58 1.08
N GLU A 386 15.59 -40.67 1.11
CA GLU A 386 15.45 -41.59 -0.04
C GLU A 386 14.75 -40.92 -1.26
N SER A 387 13.88 -39.92 -1.04
CA SER A 387 13.22 -39.17 -2.13
C SER A 387 14.19 -38.26 -2.87
N GLY A 388 15.30 -37.91 -2.24
CA GLY A 388 16.20 -36.88 -2.76
C GLY A 388 15.69 -35.46 -2.64
N LYS A 389 14.58 -35.23 -1.91
CA LYS A 389 13.92 -33.92 -1.82
C LYS A 389 13.97 -33.27 -0.43
N ALA A 390 14.51 -33.97 0.56
CA ALA A 390 14.63 -33.43 1.91
C ALA A 390 16.03 -33.69 2.50
N LEU A 391 16.57 -32.65 3.15
CA LEU A 391 17.78 -32.74 3.97
C LEU A 391 17.34 -32.83 5.44
N VAL A 392 17.44 -33.99 6.05
CA VAL A 392 16.83 -34.35 7.33
C VAL A 392 17.85 -34.58 8.43
N SER A 393 17.58 -34.09 9.65
CA SER A 393 18.41 -34.38 10.82
C SER A 393 18.28 -35.83 11.26
N SER A 394 19.39 -36.44 11.71
CA SER A 394 19.42 -37.85 12.11
C SER A 394 18.62 -38.18 13.37
N LYS A 395 18.18 -37.19 14.13
CA LYS A 395 17.40 -37.28 15.38
C LYS A 395 16.70 -35.97 15.67
N PRO A 396 15.70 -35.96 16.60
CA PRO A 396 15.15 -34.73 17.12
C PRO A 396 16.23 -33.78 17.61
N PHE A 397 16.07 -32.51 17.29
CA PHE A 397 17.10 -31.48 17.38
C PHE A 397 16.56 -30.27 18.12
N THR A 398 17.36 -29.70 18.98
CA THR A 398 17.09 -28.38 19.60
C THR A 398 18.22 -27.46 19.18
N GLY A 399 17.89 -26.50 18.31
CA GLY A 399 18.91 -25.64 17.73
C GLY A 399 18.38 -24.84 16.54
N THR A 400 19.27 -24.16 15.84
CA THR A 400 18.93 -23.22 14.78
C THR A 400 19.41 -23.71 13.42
N VAL A 401 18.50 -23.73 12.45
CA VAL A 401 18.80 -23.90 11.02
C VAL A 401 18.64 -22.57 10.31
N ARG A 402 19.57 -22.26 9.41
CA ARG A 402 19.57 -21.04 8.61
C ARG A 402 19.83 -21.37 7.15
N VAL A 403 19.07 -20.77 6.26
CA VAL A 403 19.23 -20.96 4.81
C VAL A 403 19.38 -19.61 4.12
N ALA A 404 20.20 -19.60 3.07
CA ALA A 404 20.34 -18.45 2.19
C ALA A 404 20.63 -18.90 0.75
N ILE A 405 20.09 -18.17 -0.23
CA ILE A 405 20.52 -18.37 -1.61
C ILE A 405 21.98 -17.96 -1.77
N LEU A 406 22.75 -18.73 -2.49
CA LEU A 406 24.17 -18.49 -2.74
C LEU A 406 24.35 -17.93 -4.15
N PRO A 407 24.51 -16.61 -4.32
CA PRO A 407 24.57 -15.99 -5.65
C PRO A 407 25.85 -16.32 -6.41
N SER A 408 26.91 -16.70 -5.70
CA SER A 408 28.17 -17.19 -6.26
C SER A 408 28.97 -17.96 -5.18
N SER A 409 29.92 -18.77 -5.57
CA SER A 409 30.83 -19.46 -4.62
C SER A 409 31.61 -18.48 -3.75
N GLU A 410 31.94 -17.29 -4.24
CA GLU A 410 32.65 -16.22 -3.52
C GLU A 410 31.85 -15.65 -2.34
N ALA A 411 30.52 -15.74 -2.38
CA ALA A 411 29.64 -15.27 -1.30
C ALA A 411 29.72 -16.16 -0.04
N THR A 412 30.23 -17.39 -0.19
CA THR A 412 30.30 -18.38 0.89
C THR A 412 31.07 -17.85 2.09
N ASP A 413 32.26 -17.28 1.89
CA ASP A 413 33.11 -16.79 2.99
C ASP A 413 32.42 -15.65 3.77
N VAL A 414 31.65 -14.79 3.08
CA VAL A 414 30.89 -13.72 3.73
C VAL A 414 29.78 -14.32 4.58
N TYR A 415 28.99 -15.25 4.02
CA TYR A 415 27.94 -15.91 4.79
C TYR A 415 28.50 -16.69 5.99
N ASP A 416 29.61 -17.41 5.82
CA ASP A 416 30.29 -18.13 6.88
C ASP A 416 30.68 -17.22 8.04
N LYS A 417 31.15 -16.00 7.74
CA LYS A 417 31.57 -15.02 8.74
C LYS A 417 30.40 -14.52 9.58
N TYR A 418 29.23 -14.33 8.98
CA TYR A 418 28.09 -13.71 9.64
C TYR A 418 26.98 -14.68 10.06
N ARG A 419 27.12 -15.98 9.80
CA ARG A 419 26.10 -17.00 10.05
C ARG A 419 25.61 -17.15 11.49
N THR A 420 26.32 -16.64 12.46
CA THR A 420 26.00 -16.81 13.90
C THR A 420 25.43 -15.54 14.54
N CYS A 421 25.16 -14.49 13.75
CA CYS A 421 24.39 -13.33 14.20
C CYS A 421 23.01 -13.34 13.52
N HIS A 422 21.95 -13.40 14.34
CA HIS A 422 20.58 -13.58 13.89
C HIS A 422 19.77 -12.30 14.12
N VAL A 423 18.99 -11.85 13.14
CA VAL A 423 17.96 -10.82 13.34
C VAL A 423 16.72 -11.48 13.95
N ARG A 424 16.08 -10.79 14.91
CA ARG A 424 14.87 -11.26 15.60
C ARG A 424 13.69 -10.29 15.44
N GLY A 425 13.91 -9.10 14.93
CA GLY A 425 12.95 -8.02 14.73
C GLY A 425 13.67 -6.72 14.46
N GLY A 426 12.94 -5.65 14.39
CA GLY A 426 13.55 -4.34 14.25
C GLY A 426 12.55 -3.22 14.31
N ASN A 427 13.01 -2.06 14.79
CA ASN A 427 12.19 -0.87 14.99
C ASN A 427 12.91 0.37 14.45
N VAL A 428 12.11 1.37 14.08
CA VAL A 428 12.62 2.69 13.73
C VAL A 428 12.85 3.50 15.00
N SER A 429 13.92 4.30 15.00
CA SER A 429 14.15 5.37 15.95
C SER A 429 14.40 6.67 15.17
N VAL A 430 13.80 7.77 15.58
CA VAL A 430 13.89 9.06 14.90
C VAL A 430 14.64 10.05 15.78
N THR A 431 15.74 10.63 15.25
CA THR A 431 16.59 11.54 16.00
C THR A 431 16.35 12.99 15.64
N SER A 432 15.91 13.27 14.39
CA SER A 432 15.59 14.61 13.93
C SER A 432 14.64 14.58 12.72
N ARG A 433 14.26 15.74 12.21
CA ARG A 433 13.47 15.89 10.97
C ARG A 433 14.16 15.39 9.70
N THR A 434 15.44 15.01 9.79
CA THR A 434 16.25 14.51 8.66
C THR A 434 17.03 13.26 8.98
N GLU A 435 17.03 12.78 10.22
CA GLU A 435 17.82 11.61 10.58
C GLU A 435 17.01 10.59 11.37
N TYR A 436 17.16 9.33 11.01
CA TYR A 436 16.52 8.19 11.64
C TYR A 436 17.44 6.96 11.63
N LEU A 437 17.12 5.99 12.50
CA LEU A 437 17.84 4.74 12.60
C LEU A 437 16.88 3.57 12.30
N LEU A 438 17.32 2.66 11.46
CA LEU A 438 16.76 1.32 11.38
C LEU A 438 17.56 0.45 12.36
N GLN A 439 16.90 0.02 13.45
CA GLN A 439 17.52 -0.73 14.55
C GLN A 439 17.00 -2.16 14.54
N TRP A 440 17.90 -3.15 14.55
CA TRP A 440 17.55 -4.56 14.57
C TRP A 440 17.80 -5.18 15.93
N GLU A 441 16.82 -5.94 16.41
CA GLU A 441 17.01 -6.88 17.51
C GLU A 441 17.88 -8.04 17.01
N THR A 442 19.03 -8.26 17.65
CA THR A 442 19.97 -9.30 17.24
C THR A 442 20.30 -10.27 18.36
N VAL A 443 20.51 -11.52 18.01
CA VAL A 443 20.95 -12.57 18.94
C VAL A 443 22.03 -13.44 18.30
N GLY A 444 23.03 -13.80 19.08
CA GLY A 444 24.11 -14.69 18.63
C GLY A 444 25.49 -14.21 19.08
N LYS A 445 26.44 -15.17 19.12
CA LYS A 445 27.79 -14.95 19.65
C LYS A 445 28.60 -13.93 18.84
N SER A 446 28.37 -13.86 17.54
CA SER A 446 29.17 -13.01 16.64
C SER A 446 28.58 -11.62 16.38
N CYS A 447 27.40 -11.30 16.92
CA CYS A 447 26.77 -9.99 16.66
C CYS A 447 27.65 -8.81 17.09
N LYS A 448 28.33 -8.94 18.22
CA LYS A 448 29.22 -7.89 18.73
C LYS A 448 30.59 -7.86 18.06
N THR A 449 31.09 -8.99 17.54
CA THR A 449 32.44 -9.13 16.99
C THR A 449 32.49 -9.00 15.48
N HIS A 450 31.50 -9.58 14.78
CA HIS A 450 31.42 -9.55 13.31
C HIS A 450 30.29 -8.62 12.83
N GLY A 451 29.20 -8.52 13.58
CA GLY A 451 28.02 -7.73 13.22
C GLY A 451 26.91 -8.54 12.56
N LEU A 452 25.81 -7.87 12.28
CA LEU A 452 24.68 -8.37 11.51
C LEU A 452 24.91 -8.11 10.02
N LEU A 453 24.80 -9.15 9.20
CA LEU A 453 24.68 -9.05 7.75
C LEU A 453 23.22 -8.82 7.38
N HIS A 454 22.93 -7.75 6.64
CA HIS A 454 21.57 -7.36 6.29
C HIS A 454 21.54 -6.65 4.93
N PHE A 455 20.47 -6.79 4.15
CA PHE A 455 20.40 -6.23 2.80
C PHE A 455 19.75 -4.83 2.79
N ALA A 456 20.41 -3.87 2.15
CA ALA A 456 19.92 -2.51 1.93
C ALA A 456 19.29 -2.39 0.54
N LEU A 457 18.11 -1.78 0.47
CA LEU A 457 17.42 -1.43 -0.76
C LEU A 457 18.11 -0.23 -1.48
N PRO A 458 17.90 -0.04 -2.78
CA PRO A 458 18.51 1.05 -3.55
C PRO A 458 18.30 2.43 -2.93
N HIS A 459 17.10 2.74 -2.44
CA HIS A 459 16.82 4.05 -1.84
C HIS A 459 17.54 4.29 -0.50
N HIS A 460 18.00 3.23 0.20
CA HIS A 460 18.81 3.39 1.43
C HIS A 460 20.22 3.91 1.13
N LEU A 461 20.84 3.40 0.05
CA LEU A 461 22.27 3.55 -0.20
C LEU A 461 22.75 5.00 -0.25
N PRO A 462 22.01 5.95 -0.87
CA PRO A 462 22.45 7.36 -0.95
C PRO A 462 22.48 8.09 0.39
N VAL A 463 21.70 7.63 1.37
CA VAL A 463 21.50 8.31 2.67
C VAL A 463 22.06 7.51 3.85
N LEU A 464 22.54 6.29 3.59
CA LEU A 464 23.07 5.40 4.61
C LEU A 464 24.45 5.86 5.11
N LYS A 465 24.57 6.05 6.41
CA LYS A 465 25.82 6.45 7.07
C LYS A 465 26.37 5.33 7.96
N GLY A 466 27.67 5.16 7.97
CA GLY A 466 28.38 4.31 8.93
C GLY A 466 28.23 2.80 8.73
N ALA A 467 27.45 2.34 7.77
CA ALA A 467 27.37 0.93 7.43
C ALA A 467 28.55 0.49 6.54
N ILE A 468 28.93 -0.75 6.65
CA ILE A 468 30.04 -1.32 5.92
C ILE A 468 29.49 -2.30 4.88
N THR A 469 29.70 -2.00 3.60
CA THR A 469 29.35 -2.93 2.53
C THR A 469 30.12 -4.23 2.70
N ALA A 470 29.40 -5.35 2.78
CA ALA A 470 29.97 -6.68 2.89
C ALA A 470 30.63 -7.07 1.55
N LYS A 471 31.95 -7.27 1.58
CA LYS A 471 32.75 -7.60 0.39
C LYS A 471 33.59 -8.85 0.62
N ASN A 472 33.70 -9.70 -0.42
CA ASN A 472 34.72 -10.73 -0.53
C ASN A 472 34.72 -11.34 -1.95
N PRO A 473 35.57 -10.99 -2.85
CA PRO A 473 36.23 -9.68 -3.11
C PRO A 473 35.24 -8.63 -3.59
N LYS A 474 33.98 -9.04 -3.92
CA LYS A 474 32.91 -8.18 -4.42
C LYS A 474 31.80 -8.05 -3.38
N ALA A 475 31.04 -6.96 -3.46
CA ALA A 475 29.84 -6.81 -2.65
C ALA A 475 28.84 -7.93 -2.96
N ILE A 476 28.22 -8.53 -1.92
CA ILE A 476 27.09 -9.44 -2.13
C ILE A 476 25.88 -8.61 -2.51
N VAL A 477 25.30 -8.95 -3.66
CA VAL A 477 24.10 -8.33 -4.20
C VAL A 477 23.07 -9.41 -4.48
N LEU A 478 21.86 -9.22 -3.94
CA LEU A 478 20.66 -9.96 -4.33
C LEU A 478 19.66 -8.98 -4.93
N ASN A 479 18.62 -9.49 -5.56
CA ASN A 479 17.58 -8.63 -6.12
C ASN A 479 16.28 -8.80 -5.30
N SER A 480 15.60 -7.70 -5.04
CA SER A 480 14.21 -7.71 -4.66
C SER A 480 13.36 -8.07 -5.89
N ALA A 481 12.18 -8.59 -5.69
CA ALA A 481 11.23 -8.83 -6.77
C ALA A 481 10.97 -7.56 -7.60
N THR A 482 10.66 -6.45 -6.95
CA THR A 482 10.24 -5.20 -7.65
C THR A 482 11.13 -4.00 -7.34
N ARG A 483 11.93 -4.03 -6.26
CA ARG A 483 12.68 -2.86 -5.78
C ARG A 483 14.16 -2.86 -6.17
N GLY A 484 14.55 -3.68 -7.16
CA GLY A 484 15.89 -3.69 -7.75
C GLY A 484 16.96 -4.32 -6.86
N LYS A 485 18.21 -3.90 -7.06
CA LYS A 485 19.38 -4.52 -6.45
C LYS A 485 19.54 -4.15 -4.98
N MET A 486 19.55 -5.15 -4.12
CA MET A 486 19.82 -5.03 -2.69
C MET A 486 21.29 -5.35 -2.42
N VAL A 487 21.97 -4.47 -1.69
CA VAL A 487 23.40 -4.61 -1.37
C VAL A 487 23.57 -4.99 0.09
N ALA A 488 24.29 -6.07 0.36
CA ALA A 488 24.57 -6.51 1.71
C ALA A 488 25.44 -5.51 2.46
N GLN A 489 24.97 -5.08 3.63
CA GLN A 489 25.62 -4.19 4.56
C GLN A 489 25.86 -4.90 5.89
N VAL A 490 26.86 -4.47 6.64
CA VAL A 490 27.17 -5.00 7.97
C VAL A 490 27.01 -3.90 9.00
N THR A 491 26.32 -4.19 10.08
CA THR A 491 26.31 -3.32 11.26
C THR A 491 26.76 -4.08 12.50
N THR A 492 27.70 -3.51 13.25
CA THR A 492 28.17 -4.03 14.55
C THR A 492 27.40 -3.41 15.72
N THR A 493 26.67 -2.33 15.49
CA THR A 493 25.83 -1.67 16.49
C THR A 493 24.40 -2.18 16.51
N GLY A 494 24.03 -3.00 15.53
CA GLY A 494 22.64 -3.43 15.32
C GLY A 494 21.75 -2.37 14.69
N ALA A 495 22.31 -1.27 14.20
CA ALA A 495 21.54 -0.18 13.58
C ALA A 495 22.23 0.37 12.33
N TRP A 496 21.43 0.93 11.43
CA TRP A 496 21.85 1.83 10.36
C TRP A 496 21.36 3.23 10.66
N THR A 497 22.21 4.22 10.49
CA THR A 497 21.83 5.63 10.51
C THR A 497 21.60 6.10 9.09
N LEU A 498 20.45 6.72 8.82
CA LEU A 498 20.07 7.29 7.54
C LEU A 498 19.79 8.77 7.70
N SER A 499 20.25 9.60 6.73
CA SER A 499 20.17 11.05 6.82
C SER A 499 19.71 11.64 5.49
N GLU A 500 18.50 12.21 5.51
CA GLU A 500 17.89 12.90 4.38
C GLU A 500 18.51 14.29 4.16
N ALA A 501 18.34 14.85 2.96
CA ALA A 501 18.76 16.20 2.64
C ALA A 501 17.91 17.23 3.39
N GLU A 502 18.56 18.19 4.06
CA GLU A 502 17.86 19.14 4.93
C GLU A 502 16.94 20.10 4.19
N ASN A 503 17.34 20.53 2.99
CA ASN A 503 16.62 21.54 2.20
C ASN A 503 15.68 20.94 1.13
N ASP A 504 15.47 19.62 1.13
CA ASP A 504 14.51 19.01 0.22
C ASP A 504 13.08 19.16 0.77
N LEU A 505 12.11 19.41 -0.12
CA LEU A 505 10.68 19.47 0.18
C LEU A 505 10.27 20.52 1.24
N GLU A 506 11.02 21.61 1.34
CA GLU A 506 10.65 22.72 2.21
C GLU A 506 9.59 23.58 1.53
N VAL A 507 8.33 23.24 1.75
CA VAL A 507 7.16 23.98 1.29
C VAL A 507 6.09 23.98 2.37
N ASP A 508 5.41 25.12 2.50
CA ASP A 508 4.24 25.29 3.37
C ASP A 508 2.94 25.25 2.55
N PHE A 509 1.93 26.02 2.95
CA PHE A 509 0.61 26.03 2.31
C PHE A 509 0.58 26.53 0.86
N TYR A 510 1.64 27.24 0.42
CA TYR A 510 1.69 27.88 -0.89
C TYR A 510 2.89 27.39 -1.69
N PRO A 511 2.83 27.41 -3.03
CA PRO A 511 4.01 27.19 -3.85
C PRO A 511 5.17 28.11 -3.42
N THR A 512 6.38 27.59 -3.48
CA THR A 512 7.60 28.35 -3.11
C THR A 512 7.75 29.66 -3.90
N THR A 513 7.28 29.66 -5.15
CA THR A 513 7.19 30.87 -5.99
C THR A 513 5.72 31.14 -6.30
N LYS A 514 5.17 32.21 -5.75
CA LYS A 514 3.79 32.62 -6.04
C LYS A 514 3.66 33.28 -7.42
N PRO A 515 2.49 33.21 -8.08
CA PRO A 515 2.24 33.95 -9.31
C PRO A 515 2.46 35.44 -9.13
N SER A 516 3.12 36.11 -10.10
CA SER A 516 3.31 37.57 -10.07
C SER A 516 1.95 38.30 -10.17
N ALA A 517 1.87 39.52 -9.63
CA ALA A 517 0.67 40.35 -9.72
C ALA A 517 0.21 40.57 -11.19
N LYS A 518 1.15 40.64 -12.13
CA LYS A 518 0.85 40.71 -13.57
C LYS A 518 0.19 39.41 -14.06
N MET A 519 0.64 38.27 -13.59
CA MET A 519 0.05 36.97 -13.95
C MET A 519 -1.33 36.81 -13.33
N VAL A 520 -1.49 37.15 -12.05
CA VAL A 520 -2.79 37.17 -11.34
C VAL A 520 -3.83 37.96 -12.14
N SER A 521 -3.46 39.19 -12.57
CA SER A 521 -4.33 40.04 -13.39
C SER A 521 -4.62 39.47 -14.79
N LYS A 522 -3.57 38.97 -15.49
CA LYS A 522 -3.72 38.36 -16.83
C LYS A 522 -4.64 37.15 -16.82
N LEU A 523 -4.60 36.36 -15.79
CA LEU A 523 -5.44 35.17 -15.64
C LEU A 523 -6.85 35.48 -15.14
N GLY A 524 -7.06 36.65 -14.55
CA GLY A 524 -8.34 37.03 -13.93
C GLY A 524 -8.62 36.24 -12.66
N LEU A 525 -7.57 35.85 -11.92
CA LEU A 525 -7.69 34.93 -10.77
C LEU A 525 -8.68 35.41 -9.71
N LEU A 526 -8.74 36.69 -9.41
CA LEU A 526 -9.73 37.23 -8.46
C LEU A 526 -11.18 36.93 -8.88
N LYS A 527 -11.50 37.14 -10.16
CA LYS A 527 -12.84 36.90 -10.70
C LYS A 527 -13.20 35.39 -10.65
N THR A 528 -12.24 34.54 -11.02
CA THR A 528 -12.40 33.06 -10.97
C THR A 528 -12.60 32.60 -9.53
N LEU A 529 -11.76 33.05 -8.60
CA LEU A 529 -11.86 32.72 -7.18
C LEU A 529 -13.20 33.17 -6.57
N GLN A 530 -13.70 34.36 -6.97
CA GLN A 530 -15.02 34.84 -6.53
C GLN A 530 -16.14 33.92 -7.02
N ALA A 531 -16.05 33.43 -8.26
CA ALA A 531 -17.01 32.47 -8.80
C ALA A 531 -16.95 31.13 -8.07
N ASP A 532 -15.77 30.55 -7.92
CA ASP A 532 -15.58 29.26 -7.22
C ASP A 532 -16.05 29.34 -5.75
N ILE A 533 -15.87 30.46 -5.05
CA ILE A 533 -16.40 30.64 -3.67
C ILE A 533 -17.93 30.85 -3.67
N ALA A 534 -18.48 31.44 -4.71
CA ALA A 534 -19.93 31.65 -4.81
C ALA A 534 -20.71 30.38 -5.19
N ASP A 535 -20.03 29.40 -5.76
CA ASP A 535 -20.58 28.10 -6.15
C ASP A 535 -21.16 27.33 -4.96
N ASP A 536 -22.01 26.34 -5.20
CA ASP A 536 -22.54 25.48 -4.15
C ASP A 536 -21.48 24.51 -3.64
N TRP A 537 -21.39 24.39 -2.32
CA TRP A 537 -20.47 23.49 -1.63
C TRP A 537 -21.23 22.42 -0.87
N GLY A 538 -20.74 21.18 -0.90
CA GLY A 538 -21.36 20.07 -0.16
C GLY A 538 -20.35 19.00 0.23
N LEU A 539 -20.59 18.33 1.37
CA LEU A 539 -20.00 17.05 1.77
C LEU A 539 -21.13 16.02 1.79
N ASN A 540 -21.67 15.72 0.61
CA ASN A 540 -22.90 14.94 0.44
C ASN A 540 -22.66 13.58 -0.23
N LYS A 541 -21.40 13.13 -0.29
CA LYS A 541 -21.05 11.82 -0.81
C LYS A 541 -21.13 10.76 0.28
N THR A 542 -21.48 9.54 -0.09
CA THR A 542 -21.46 8.36 0.81
C THR A 542 -20.05 7.76 0.87
N SER A 543 -19.03 8.61 0.99
CA SER A 543 -17.62 8.20 0.96
C SER A 543 -16.76 9.19 1.73
N TRP A 544 -15.91 8.68 2.61
CA TRP A 544 -14.91 9.47 3.32
C TRP A 544 -13.83 10.01 2.40
N TYR A 545 -13.52 9.28 1.34
CA TYR A 545 -12.60 9.71 0.30
C TYR A 545 -13.10 10.94 -0.45
N PHE A 546 -14.27 10.85 -1.09
CA PHE A 546 -14.79 11.95 -1.89
C PHE A 546 -15.15 13.18 -1.06
N ASN A 547 -15.70 13.01 0.14
CA ASN A 547 -15.94 14.14 1.03
C ASN A 547 -14.63 14.82 1.46
N GLY A 548 -13.57 14.05 1.72
CA GLY A 548 -12.23 14.57 1.99
C GLY A 548 -11.67 15.39 0.83
N LYS A 549 -11.75 14.86 -0.42
CA LYS A 549 -11.34 15.57 -1.64
C LYS A 549 -12.07 16.92 -1.75
N GLN A 550 -13.37 16.93 -1.54
CA GLN A 550 -14.15 18.17 -1.59
C GLN A 550 -13.77 19.15 -0.48
N TYR A 551 -13.54 18.66 0.74
CA TYR A 551 -13.09 19.53 1.84
C TYR A 551 -11.76 20.20 1.52
N GLN A 552 -10.75 19.46 1.05
CA GLN A 552 -9.44 20.06 0.69
C GLN A 552 -9.55 21.02 -0.49
N LYS A 553 -10.38 20.71 -1.48
CA LYS A 553 -10.74 21.60 -2.60
C LYS A 553 -11.23 22.96 -2.09
N TYR A 554 -12.20 22.98 -1.15
CA TYR A 554 -12.77 24.21 -0.63
C TYR A 554 -11.81 24.96 0.31
N ALA A 555 -11.05 24.24 1.13
CA ALA A 555 -10.03 24.83 1.98
C ALA A 555 -8.94 25.58 1.18
N SER A 556 -8.58 25.06 0.00
CA SER A 556 -7.63 25.68 -0.93
C SER A 556 -8.13 27.03 -1.45
N LEU A 557 -9.44 27.20 -1.65
CA LEU A 557 -10.03 28.50 -2.02
C LEU A 557 -9.84 29.52 -0.90
N CYS A 558 -9.98 29.14 0.36
CA CYS A 558 -9.78 30.03 1.49
C CYS A 558 -8.30 30.46 1.64
N LEU A 559 -7.33 29.60 1.32
CA LEU A 559 -5.92 29.99 1.20
C LEU A 559 -5.74 31.08 0.14
N MET A 560 -6.33 30.90 -1.05
CA MET A 560 -6.27 31.92 -2.10
C MET A 560 -6.94 33.23 -1.69
N ALA A 561 -8.06 33.15 -0.97
CA ALA A 561 -8.77 34.33 -0.45
C ALA A 561 -7.99 35.05 0.66
N ALA A 562 -7.00 34.43 1.25
CA ALA A 562 -6.04 35.05 2.18
C ALA A 562 -4.82 35.67 1.48
N ASP A 563 -4.55 35.31 0.21
CA ASP A 563 -3.39 35.82 -0.51
C ASP A 563 -3.59 37.27 -0.97
N VAL A 564 -2.83 38.18 -0.33
CA VAL A 564 -2.87 39.63 -0.61
C VAL A 564 -2.56 39.95 -2.08
N ALA A 565 -1.77 39.12 -2.76
CA ALA A 565 -1.48 39.31 -4.19
C ALA A 565 -2.73 39.14 -5.08
N ILE A 566 -3.72 38.36 -4.63
CA ILE A 566 -4.97 38.12 -5.34
C ILE A 566 -6.06 39.11 -4.91
N VAL A 567 -6.31 39.22 -3.60
CA VAL A 567 -7.48 39.94 -3.05
C VAL A 567 -7.17 41.35 -2.55
N GLY A 568 -5.88 41.75 -2.53
CA GLY A 568 -5.42 43.00 -1.92
C GLY A 568 -5.65 43.00 -0.40
N LYS A 569 -6.11 44.11 0.15
CA LYS A 569 -6.40 44.27 1.59
C LYS A 569 -7.84 43.89 1.98
N ASN A 570 -8.66 43.43 1.01
CA ASN A 570 -10.06 43.14 1.26
C ASN A 570 -10.26 41.77 1.88
N LYS A 571 -10.58 41.72 3.17
CA LYS A 571 -10.84 40.49 3.91
C LYS A 571 -12.26 39.91 3.72
N LYS A 572 -13.16 40.59 3.00
CA LYS A 572 -14.56 40.17 2.87
C LYS A 572 -14.64 38.76 2.23
N LEU A 573 -13.86 38.53 1.16
CA LEU A 573 -13.89 37.24 0.45
C LEU A 573 -13.37 36.10 1.34
N LEU A 574 -12.30 36.33 2.09
CA LEU A 574 -11.80 35.36 3.07
C LEU A 574 -12.86 35.03 4.13
N ASN A 575 -13.49 36.05 4.72
CA ASN A 575 -14.52 35.84 5.74
C ASN A 575 -15.71 35.04 5.19
N THR A 576 -16.15 35.34 3.96
CA THR A 576 -17.20 34.56 3.30
C THR A 576 -16.77 33.10 3.10
N CYS A 577 -15.55 32.85 2.62
CA CYS A 577 -14.99 31.52 2.41
C CYS A 577 -14.95 30.72 3.72
N LEU A 578 -14.39 31.31 4.78
CA LEU A 578 -14.29 30.66 6.09
C LEU A 578 -15.67 30.34 6.67
N SER A 579 -16.65 31.26 6.60
CA SER A 579 -18.03 31.00 7.09
C SER A 579 -18.67 29.82 6.36
N LYS A 580 -18.51 29.72 5.04
CA LYS A 580 -19.01 28.55 4.28
C LYS A 580 -18.33 27.27 4.72
N LEU A 581 -17.00 27.29 4.84
CA LEU A 581 -16.19 26.12 5.21
C LEU A 581 -16.52 25.63 6.61
N GLU A 582 -16.67 26.53 7.57
CA GLU A 582 -17.03 26.24 8.96
C GLU A 582 -18.42 25.60 9.09
N THR A 583 -19.41 26.12 8.34
CA THR A 583 -20.76 25.52 8.30
C THR A 583 -20.74 24.13 7.65
N LEU A 584 -19.96 23.97 6.59
CA LEU A 584 -19.82 22.71 5.87
C LEU A 584 -19.28 21.59 6.77
N LEU A 585 -18.46 21.92 7.78
CA LEU A 585 -17.80 20.96 8.65
C LEU A 585 -18.63 20.51 9.85
N GLU A 586 -19.78 21.12 10.12
CA GLU A 586 -20.60 20.74 11.30
C GLU A 586 -20.91 19.23 11.33
N PRO A 587 -21.37 18.58 10.23
CA PRO A 587 -21.59 17.13 10.23
C PRO A 587 -20.33 16.28 10.44
N PHE A 588 -19.17 16.75 9.98
CA PHE A 588 -17.88 16.08 10.21
C PHE A 588 -17.52 16.09 11.70
N LEU A 589 -17.62 17.25 12.35
CA LEU A 589 -17.27 17.40 13.76
C LEU A 589 -18.20 16.61 14.70
N ASP A 590 -19.46 16.45 14.29
CA ASP A 590 -20.47 15.71 15.05
C ASP A 590 -20.55 14.22 14.66
N ASN A 591 -19.67 13.77 13.72
CA ASN A 591 -19.65 12.43 13.13
C ASN A 591 -21.02 11.99 12.58
N THR A 592 -21.73 12.92 11.93
CA THR A 592 -23.06 12.71 11.34
C THR A 592 -23.07 12.67 9.81
N LEU A 593 -21.87 12.70 9.18
CA LEU A 593 -21.72 12.36 7.77
C LEU A 593 -22.17 10.92 7.52
N ALA A 594 -22.78 10.67 6.38
CA ALA A 594 -23.21 9.33 6.00
C ALA A 594 -22.19 8.71 5.00
N PRO A 595 -21.57 7.58 5.35
CA PRO A 595 -21.62 6.81 6.60
C PRO A 595 -20.80 7.45 7.75
N PRO A 596 -21.21 7.34 9.03
CA PRO A 596 -20.39 7.81 10.14
C PRO A 596 -19.15 6.94 10.35
N LEU A 597 -18.14 7.49 11.05
CA LEU A 597 -16.98 6.74 11.49
C LEU A 597 -17.29 5.96 12.76
N ASN A 598 -16.70 4.77 12.84
CA ASN A 598 -16.73 3.91 14.02
C ASN A 598 -15.29 3.62 14.49
N TYR A 599 -15.13 3.33 15.78
CA TYR A 599 -13.90 2.73 16.27
C TYR A 599 -14.02 1.20 16.19
N GLU A 600 -13.17 0.59 15.37
CA GLU A 600 -13.13 -0.86 15.16
C GLU A 600 -12.21 -1.51 16.21
N THR A 601 -12.74 -2.48 16.94
CA THR A 601 -12.12 -3.01 18.17
C THR A 601 -11.26 -4.26 17.96
N SER A 602 -11.34 -4.95 16.82
CA SER A 602 -10.56 -6.17 16.54
C SER A 602 -9.09 -5.85 16.27
N TYR A 603 -8.83 -4.82 15.46
CA TYR A 603 -7.49 -4.38 15.06
C TYR A 603 -7.10 -3.02 15.64
N GLY A 604 -8.05 -2.32 16.26
CA GLY A 604 -7.88 -1.02 16.89
C GLY A 604 -7.67 0.12 15.90
N GLY A 605 -8.78 0.75 15.45
CA GLY A 605 -8.69 1.86 14.50
C GLY A 605 -10.01 2.52 14.15
N LEU A 606 -9.92 3.60 13.37
CA LEU A 606 -11.04 4.41 12.93
C LEU A 606 -11.45 4.00 11.52
N VAL A 607 -12.70 3.60 11.33
CA VAL A 607 -13.20 3.05 10.06
C VAL A 607 -14.56 3.62 9.68
N SER A 608 -14.89 3.63 8.39
CA SER A 608 -16.25 3.89 7.89
C SER A 608 -17.22 2.79 8.35
N SER A 609 -18.41 3.18 8.77
CA SER A 609 -19.46 2.22 9.12
C SER A 609 -20.10 1.53 7.91
N GLN A 610 -19.77 1.93 6.70
CA GLN A 610 -20.46 1.47 5.48
C GLN A 610 -20.29 -0.03 5.25
N GLY A 611 -19.09 -0.56 5.46
CA GLY A 611 -18.84 -2.00 5.30
C GLY A 611 -19.69 -2.85 6.24
N PHE A 612 -19.87 -2.41 7.50
CA PHE A 612 -20.73 -3.11 8.45
C PHE A 612 -22.20 -3.04 8.06
N THR A 613 -22.67 -1.88 7.60
CA THR A 613 -24.06 -1.69 7.20
C THR A 613 -24.41 -2.46 5.93
N ALA A 614 -23.49 -2.49 4.97
CA ALA A 614 -23.64 -3.20 3.70
C ALA A 614 -23.28 -4.70 3.79
N ASN A 615 -22.63 -5.12 4.87
CA ASN A 615 -21.95 -6.43 4.99
C ASN A 615 -21.03 -6.68 3.78
N ASP A 616 -20.23 -5.65 3.44
CA ASP A 616 -19.36 -5.63 2.26
C ASP A 616 -18.00 -5.03 2.63
N VAL A 617 -16.95 -5.84 2.54
CA VAL A 617 -15.58 -5.40 2.85
C VAL A 617 -15.03 -4.38 1.84
N ASP A 618 -15.61 -4.32 0.64
CA ASP A 618 -15.18 -3.40 -0.42
C ASP A 618 -15.90 -2.03 -0.37
N ALA A 619 -16.91 -1.89 0.52
CA ALA A 619 -17.65 -0.64 0.65
C ALA A 619 -16.75 0.53 1.06
N ASP A 620 -16.95 1.71 0.45
CA ASP A 620 -16.10 2.90 0.61
C ASP A 620 -14.61 2.58 0.35
N PHE A 621 -14.34 1.84 -0.75
CA PHE A 621 -13.01 1.37 -1.16
C PHE A 621 -12.32 0.44 -0.15
N GLY A 622 -13.08 -0.25 0.70
CA GLY A 622 -12.53 -1.11 1.76
C GLY A 622 -12.06 -0.36 2.99
N ASN A 623 -12.58 0.87 3.22
CA ASN A 623 -12.23 1.65 4.40
C ASN A 623 -12.48 0.87 5.70
N SER A 624 -13.57 0.09 5.79
CA SER A 624 -13.91 -0.71 6.99
C SER A 624 -12.88 -1.80 7.32
N VAL A 625 -12.06 -2.21 6.36
CA VAL A 625 -10.96 -3.18 6.51
C VAL A 625 -9.59 -2.53 6.39
N TYR A 626 -9.51 -1.21 6.64
CA TYR A 626 -8.29 -0.40 6.68
C TYR A 626 -7.59 -0.19 5.34
N ASN A 627 -8.30 -0.30 4.21
CA ASN A 627 -7.75 0.10 2.94
C ASN A 627 -7.75 1.62 2.82
N ASP A 628 -6.67 2.16 2.26
CA ASP A 628 -6.56 3.54 1.74
C ASP A 628 -6.74 4.68 2.78
N HIS A 629 -6.63 4.41 4.10
CA HIS A 629 -6.84 5.45 5.12
C HIS A 629 -5.90 6.64 4.97
N HIS A 630 -4.64 6.42 4.58
CA HIS A 630 -3.68 7.50 4.34
C HIS A 630 -4.11 8.37 3.15
N TYR A 631 -4.78 7.83 2.11
CA TYR A 631 -5.41 8.62 1.05
C TYR A 631 -6.63 9.39 1.58
N HIS A 632 -7.59 8.65 2.17
CA HIS A 632 -8.85 9.19 2.62
C HIS A 632 -8.67 10.28 3.69
N TYR A 633 -7.92 9.98 4.76
CA TYR A 633 -7.74 10.90 5.88
C TYR A 633 -6.70 11.99 5.60
N GLY A 634 -5.81 11.79 4.62
CA GLY A 634 -4.85 12.79 4.17
C GLY A 634 -5.50 14.10 3.72
N TYR A 635 -6.63 14.01 3.02
CA TYR A 635 -7.42 15.16 2.61
C TYR A 635 -7.98 15.94 3.80
N TRP A 636 -8.53 15.23 4.80
CA TRP A 636 -9.09 15.84 6.01
C TRP A 636 -8.01 16.53 6.85
N VAL A 637 -6.88 15.89 7.04
CA VAL A 637 -5.74 16.42 7.81
C VAL A 637 -5.19 17.67 7.14
N THR A 638 -4.92 17.62 5.84
CA THR A 638 -4.35 18.74 5.08
C THR A 638 -5.30 19.94 5.03
N ALA A 639 -6.59 19.72 4.74
CA ALA A 639 -7.59 20.78 4.71
C ALA A 639 -7.80 21.43 6.09
N SER A 640 -7.78 20.62 7.15
CA SER A 640 -7.91 21.13 8.52
C SER A 640 -6.69 21.95 8.96
N ALA A 641 -5.47 21.57 8.51
CA ALA A 641 -4.30 22.40 8.71
C ALA A 641 -4.43 23.77 8.02
N MET A 642 -4.99 23.79 6.79
CA MET A 642 -5.29 25.05 6.08
C MET A 642 -6.28 25.92 6.88
N LEU A 643 -7.40 25.34 7.32
CA LEU A 643 -8.42 26.06 8.11
C LEU A 643 -7.82 26.60 9.41
N LYS A 644 -7.10 25.78 10.15
CA LYS A 644 -6.49 26.18 11.43
C LYS A 644 -5.45 27.28 11.25
N SER A 645 -4.70 27.29 10.15
CA SER A 645 -3.74 28.37 9.82
C SER A 645 -4.44 29.70 9.56
N LEU A 646 -5.63 29.67 8.94
CA LEU A 646 -6.40 30.84 8.56
C LEU A 646 -7.30 31.39 9.70
N HIS A 647 -7.87 30.48 10.52
CA HIS A 647 -8.79 30.83 11.59
C HIS A 647 -8.58 30.03 12.88
N PRO A 648 -7.40 30.16 13.54
CA PRO A 648 -7.06 29.38 14.73
C PRO A 648 -7.98 29.63 15.95
N LYS A 649 -8.82 30.67 15.90
CA LYS A 649 -9.77 31.06 16.97
C LYS A 649 -11.22 30.68 16.65
N TRP A 650 -11.44 29.80 15.67
CA TRP A 650 -12.77 29.29 15.40
C TRP A 650 -13.39 28.61 16.63
N LYS A 651 -14.66 28.86 16.90
CA LYS A 651 -15.35 28.39 18.11
C LYS A 651 -15.33 26.86 18.29
N ARG A 652 -15.30 26.09 17.17
CA ARG A 652 -15.26 24.61 17.15
C ARG A 652 -13.86 24.04 16.87
N MET A 653 -12.80 24.84 17.05
CA MET A 653 -11.42 24.40 16.78
C MET A 653 -10.99 23.21 17.65
N LYS A 654 -11.52 23.09 18.89
CA LYS A 654 -11.21 21.98 19.78
C LYS A 654 -11.78 20.65 19.28
N GLU A 655 -12.99 20.68 18.73
CA GLU A 655 -13.62 19.50 18.13
C GLU A 655 -12.87 19.10 16.85
N LEU A 656 -12.49 20.09 16.02
CA LEU A 656 -11.64 19.84 14.86
C LEU A 656 -10.31 19.20 15.25
N ASP A 657 -9.65 19.72 16.29
CA ASP A 657 -8.41 19.16 16.82
C ASP A 657 -8.61 17.69 17.23
N ALA A 658 -9.68 17.38 17.97
CA ALA A 658 -9.98 16.02 18.41
C ALA A 658 -10.16 15.05 17.24
N MET A 659 -10.90 15.44 16.20
CA MET A 659 -11.11 14.61 14.99
C MET A 659 -9.79 14.35 14.25
N ILE A 660 -8.97 15.37 14.06
CA ILE A 660 -7.72 15.25 13.28
C ILE A 660 -6.67 14.44 14.05
N TRP A 661 -6.55 14.61 15.36
CA TRP A 661 -5.63 13.79 16.15
C TRP A 661 -5.99 12.29 16.10
N ILE A 662 -7.28 11.94 16.09
CA ILE A 662 -7.71 10.53 15.95
C ILE A 662 -7.36 9.99 14.56
N MET A 663 -7.57 10.76 13.48
CA MET A 663 -7.17 10.37 12.13
C MET A 663 -5.65 10.17 12.00
N LEU A 664 -4.85 11.05 12.61
CA LEU A 664 -3.39 10.89 12.65
C LEU A 664 -2.96 9.67 13.45
N ARG A 665 -3.65 9.36 14.58
CA ARG A 665 -3.38 8.14 15.37
C ARG A 665 -3.69 6.88 14.55
N ASP A 666 -4.76 6.88 13.79
CA ASP A 666 -5.12 5.72 12.98
C ASP A 666 -4.05 5.39 11.94
N VAL A 667 -3.57 6.38 11.20
CA VAL A 667 -2.64 6.16 10.08
C VAL A 667 -1.18 6.11 10.54
N ALA A 668 -0.75 7.03 11.39
CA ALA A 668 0.66 7.33 11.63
C ALA A 668 1.03 7.46 13.12
N ASN A 669 0.28 6.83 14.03
CA ASN A 669 0.67 6.79 15.45
C ASN A 669 2.13 6.35 15.60
N PRO A 670 3.01 7.16 16.25
CA PRO A 670 4.44 6.86 16.29
C PRO A 670 4.85 5.92 17.43
N SER A 671 3.94 5.60 18.35
CA SER A 671 4.28 4.93 19.61
C SER A 671 3.45 3.67 19.85
N SER A 672 4.10 2.65 20.42
CA SER A 672 3.42 1.46 20.94
C SER A 672 2.81 1.66 22.34
N GLU A 673 2.96 2.85 22.94
CA GLU A 673 2.33 3.21 24.21
C GLU A 673 0.83 3.55 24.05
N ASP A 674 0.38 3.85 22.85
CA ASP A 674 -1.03 4.00 22.52
C ASP A 674 -1.71 2.62 22.55
N ALA A 675 -2.64 2.42 23.47
CA ALA A 675 -3.35 1.16 23.66
C ALA A 675 -4.51 0.94 22.66
N PHE A 676 -4.83 1.94 21.83
CA PHE A 676 -6.01 1.95 20.97
C PHE A 676 -5.66 1.96 19.48
N PHE A 677 -4.48 2.44 19.08
CA PHE A 677 -4.05 2.49 17.70
C PHE A 677 -2.66 1.87 17.51
N PRO A 678 -2.44 1.08 16.46
CA PRO A 678 -1.15 0.46 16.21
C PRO A 678 -0.11 1.49 15.75
N LYS A 679 1.16 1.18 16.01
CA LYS A 679 2.27 2.00 15.56
C LYS A 679 2.43 1.95 14.05
N PHE A 680 2.45 3.13 13.38
CA PHE A 680 2.66 3.29 11.94
C PHE A 680 1.86 2.29 11.08
N ARG A 681 0.53 2.30 11.17
CA ARG A 681 -0.35 1.34 10.47
C ARG A 681 0.04 1.14 9.01
N HIS A 682 0.19 2.20 8.24
CA HIS A 682 0.41 2.17 6.80
C HIS A 682 1.89 2.22 6.41
N PHE A 683 2.66 3.14 6.99
CA PHE A 683 4.01 3.44 6.56
C PHE A 683 5.04 2.39 6.94
N SER A 684 5.93 2.07 6.00
CA SER A 684 7.10 1.23 6.20
C SER A 684 8.38 2.06 6.11
N PHE A 685 9.04 2.27 7.24
CA PHE A 685 10.34 2.96 7.24
C PHE A 685 11.45 2.20 6.52
N TYR A 686 11.29 0.88 6.34
CA TYR A 686 12.22 0.09 5.55
C TYR A 686 11.99 0.23 4.05
N LEU A 687 10.75 0.37 3.58
CA LEU A 687 10.40 0.52 2.16
C LEU A 687 10.34 1.99 1.73
N GLY A 688 10.07 2.91 2.66
CA GLY A 688 9.96 4.33 2.42
C GLY A 688 8.62 4.79 1.85
N HIS A 689 7.59 3.94 1.88
CA HIS A 689 6.23 4.27 1.42
C HIS A 689 5.17 3.55 2.25
N SER A 690 3.93 3.93 2.09
CA SER A 690 2.78 3.28 2.71
C SER A 690 2.32 2.06 1.92
N TYR A 691 1.39 1.31 2.52
CA TYR A 691 0.63 0.27 1.85
C TYR A 691 -0.86 0.60 1.85
N SER A 692 -1.51 0.46 0.70
CA SER A 692 -2.95 0.73 0.49
C SER A 692 -3.82 -0.27 1.23
N HIS A 693 -3.56 -1.59 1.07
CA HIS A 693 -4.44 -2.64 1.57
C HIS A 693 -4.20 -3.01 3.03
N GLY A 694 -5.30 -3.02 3.81
CA GLY A 694 -5.36 -3.42 5.21
C GLY A 694 -5.56 -4.92 5.41
N VAL A 695 -6.69 -5.30 5.98
CA VAL A 695 -7.05 -6.71 6.26
C VAL A 695 -7.58 -7.40 5.00
N THR A 696 -6.91 -7.19 3.89
CA THR A 696 -7.20 -7.84 2.61
C THR A 696 -5.91 -8.48 2.11
N PRO A 697 -5.68 -9.78 2.35
CA PRO A 697 -4.51 -10.47 1.83
C PRO A 697 -4.59 -10.57 0.32
N MET A 698 -3.46 -10.38 -0.34
CA MET A 698 -3.37 -10.33 -1.80
C MET A 698 -2.28 -11.24 -2.33
N ALA A 699 -2.56 -11.93 -3.43
CA ALA A 699 -1.61 -12.87 -4.03
C ALA A 699 -0.29 -12.20 -4.44
N ASP A 700 -0.35 -10.95 -4.89
CA ASP A 700 0.81 -10.17 -5.33
C ASP A 700 1.54 -9.40 -4.19
N GLY A 701 1.14 -9.67 -2.93
CA GLY A 701 1.61 -8.89 -1.78
C GLY A 701 0.81 -7.61 -1.57
N LYS A 702 1.25 -6.80 -0.62
CA LYS A 702 0.65 -5.49 -0.37
C LYS A 702 1.05 -4.53 -1.48
N ASP A 703 0.26 -3.50 -1.69
CA ASP A 703 0.38 -2.56 -2.80
C ASP A 703 0.32 -1.09 -2.37
N GLU A 704 0.71 -0.25 -3.30
CA GLU A 704 0.53 1.19 -3.28
C GLU A 704 0.13 1.66 -4.68
N GLU A 705 -0.91 2.49 -4.80
CA GLU A 705 -1.40 3.03 -6.07
C GLU A 705 -1.11 4.52 -6.22
N SER A 706 -1.65 5.35 -5.32
CA SER A 706 -1.66 6.80 -5.45
C SER A 706 -0.56 7.45 -4.63
N THR A 707 0.63 7.58 -5.22
CA THR A 707 1.79 8.17 -4.54
C THR A 707 1.59 9.63 -4.15
N SER A 708 0.81 10.37 -4.91
CA SER A 708 0.54 11.79 -4.63
C SER A 708 -0.42 11.99 -3.45
N GLU A 709 -1.30 11.03 -3.20
CA GLU A 709 -2.18 11.04 -2.02
C GLU A 709 -1.44 10.55 -0.76
N ASP A 710 -0.50 9.57 -0.89
CA ASP A 710 0.42 9.20 0.19
C ASP A 710 1.26 10.42 0.63
N VAL A 711 1.84 11.13 -0.33
CA VAL A 711 2.55 12.41 -0.08
C VAL A 711 1.64 13.44 0.60
N ASN A 712 0.38 13.57 0.19
CA ASN A 712 -0.58 14.52 0.76
C ASN A 712 -0.83 14.28 2.25
N PHE A 713 -0.82 13.01 2.70
CA PHE A 713 -0.99 12.69 4.11
C PHE A 713 0.19 13.20 4.96
N TYR A 714 1.45 12.88 4.60
CA TYR A 714 2.62 13.29 5.39
C TYR A 714 2.88 14.78 5.28
N TYR A 715 2.53 15.39 4.17
CA TYR A 715 2.50 16.84 4.03
C TYR A 715 1.46 17.47 4.97
N GLY A 716 0.25 16.93 5.01
CA GLY A 716 -0.80 17.34 5.94
C GLY A 716 -0.38 17.18 7.41
N MET A 717 0.26 16.07 7.77
CA MET A 717 0.81 15.83 9.10
C MET A 717 1.88 16.86 9.49
N LYS A 718 2.82 17.18 8.59
CA LYS A 718 3.79 18.25 8.77
C LYS A 718 3.10 19.59 9.06
N LEU A 719 2.15 19.98 8.20
CA LEU A 719 1.42 21.24 8.32
C LEU A 719 0.56 21.28 9.59
N TRP A 720 -0.07 20.17 9.97
CA TRP A 720 -0.85 20.06 11.22
C TRP A 720 0.03 20.26 12.45
N GLY A 721 1.21 19.65 12.48
CA GLY A 721 2.22 19.87 13.52
C GLY A 721 2.59 21.34 13.64
N GLN A 722 2.84 22.00 12.51
CA GLN A 722 3.21 23.42 12.43
C GLN A 722 2.10 24.33 13.00
N VAL A 723 0.84 24.18 12.54
CA VAL A 723 -0.26 25.04 12.99
C VAL A 723 -0.74 24.74 14.40
N SER A 724 -0.45 23.55 14.91
CA SER A 724 -0.73 23.12 16.28
C SER A 724 0.41 23.43 17.25
N ASN A 725 1.51 24.03 16.79
CA ASN A 725 2.74 24.27 17.54
C ASN A 725 3.30 22.98 18.18
N ASN A 726 3.11 21.84 17.52
CA ASN A 726 3.68 20.57 17.91
C ASN A 726 4.88 20.21 17.04
N LYS A 727 6.07 20.63 17.51
CA LYS A 727 7.31 20.46 16.75
C LYS A 727 7.68 19.01 16.48
N ALA A 728 7.33 18.09 17.37
CA ALA A 728 7.61 16.67 17.20
C ALA A 728 6.81 16.08 16.01
N VAL A 729 5.53 16.45 15.88
CA VAL A 729 4.68 16.03 14.76
C VAL A 729 5.11 16.70 13.45
N GLU A 730 5.47 17.98 13.48
CA GLU A 730 6.02 18.68 12.31
C GLU A 730 7.31 18.01 11.81
N ASP A 731 8.23 17.69 12.70
CA ASP A 731 9.52 17.09 12.37
C ASP A 731 9.35 15.64 11.88
N LEU A 732 8.48 14.85 12.53
CA LEU A 732 8.18 13.49 12.10
C LEU A 732 7.50 13.48 10.73
N GLY A 733 6.49 14.31 10.51
CA GLY A 733 5.83 14.47 9.21
C GLY A 733 6.82 14.91 8.12
N SER A 734 7.72 15.82 8.45
CA SER A 734 8.78 16.26 7.53
C SER A 734 9.76 15.15 7.16
N LEU A 735 10.14 14.30 8.12
CA LEU A 735 11.01 13.15 7.87
C LEU A 735 10.30 12.11 6.99
N MET A 736 9.08 11.72 7.36
CA MET A 736 8.31 10.73 6.59
C MET A 736 8.07 11.20 5.16
N LEU A 737 7.76 12.47 4.96
CA LEU A 737 7.60 13.08 3.64
C LEU A 737 8.88 13.00 2.78
N ARG A 738 10.07 13.26 3.36
CA ARG A 738 11.36 13.15 2.64
C ARG A 738 11.66 11.71 2.23
N LEU A 739 11.50 10.80 3.18
CA LEU A 739 11.71 9.38 2.93
C LEU A 739 10.75 8.86 1.85
N ASN A 740 9.48 9.24 1.94
CA ASN A 740 8.43 8.89 0.99
C ASN A 740 8.75 9.43 -0.41
N ALA A 741 9.04 10.71 -0.56
CA ALA A 741 9.39 11.31 -1.84
C ALA A 741 10.63 10.67 -2.49
N ARG A 742 11.65 10.29 -1.69
CA ARG A 742 12.83 9.58 -2.19
C ARG A 742 12.47 8.18 -2.69
N ALA A 743 11.63 7.43 -1.97
CA ALA A 743 11.16 6.13 -2.40
C ALA A 743 10.30 6.24 -3.68
N ILE A 744 9.40 7.21 -3.75
CA ILE A 744 8.56 7.48 -4.94
C ILE A 744 9.42 7.77 -6.16
N ARG A 745 10.40 8.67 -6.05
CA ARG A 745 11.33 9.00 -7.15
C ARG A 745 12.22 7.81 -7.54
N THR A 746 12.43 6.85 -6.65
CA THR A 746 13.24 5.65 -6.92
C THR A 746 12.43 4.56 -7.60
N TYR A 747 11.18 4.34 -7.17
CA TYR A 747 10.41 3.13 -7.52
C TYR A 747 9.15 3.39 -8.35
N PHE A 748 8.52 4.57 -8.23
CA PHE A 748 7.22 4.81 -8.84
C PHE A 748 7.28 5.75 -10.05
N LEU A 749 8.19 6.72 -10.04
CA LEU A 749 8.39 7.68 -11.13
C LEU A 749 9.67 7.33 -11.89
N MET A 750 9.53 6.83 -13.10
CA MET A 750 10.64 6.29 -13.89
C MET A 750 11.10 7.28 -14.96
N THR A 751 12.31 7.83 -14.80
CA THR A 751 13.03 8.46 -15.90
C THR A 751 13.66 7.39 -16.80
N SER A 752 14.03 7.74 -18.03
CA SER A 752 14.57 6.80 -19.02
C SER A 752 15.88 6.10 -18.59
N ASP A 753 16.60 6.65 -17.61
CA ASP A 753 17.79 6.07 -17.00
C ASP A 753 17.50 5.17 -15.77
N ASN A 754 16.21 4.90 -15.46
CA ASN A 754 15.82 4.04 -14.36
C ASN A 754 16.41 2.64 -14.53
N THR A 755 17.06 2.14 -13.46
CA THR A 755 17.73 0.83 -13.43
C THR A 755 17.07 -0.16 -12.44
N ILE A 756 15.95 0.23 -11.85
CA ILE A 756 15.19 -0.58 -10.89
C ILE A 756 14.32 -1.59 -11.65
N HIS A 757 13.56 -1.10 -12.60
CA HIS A 757 12.59 -1.88 -13.37
C HIS A 757 13.20 -2.51 -14.63
N PRO A 758 12.58 -3.55 -15.19
CA PRO A 758 12.93 -4.05 -16.52
C PRO A 758 12.86 -2.93 -17.57
N LYS A 759 13.81 -2.94 -18.50
CA LYS A 759 13.88 -1.91 -19.55
C LYS A 759 12.61 -1.83 -20.42
N GLU A 760 11.89 -2.93 -20.53
CA GLU A 760 10.62 -3.04 -21.26
C GLU A 760 9.48 -2.35 -20.51
N PHE A 761 9.58 -2.16 -19.19
CA PHE A 761 8.56 -1.52 -18.36
C PHE A 761 8.84 -0.02 -18.14
N VAL A 762 10.10 0.40 -18.17
CA VAL A 762 10.53 1.81 -17.93
C VAL A 762 9.81 2.83 -18.82
N PRO A 763 9.50 2.56 -20.11
CA PRO A 763 8.82 3.53 -20.98
C PRO A 763 7.39 3.92 -20.54
N ASN A 764 6.82 3.25 -19.54
CA ASN A 764 5.55 3.66 -18.93
C ASN A 764 5.69 4.90 -18.03
N HIS A 765 6.87 5.28 -17.63
CA HIS A 765 7.22 6.39 -16.73
C HIS A 765 6.61 6.32 -15.32
N VAL A 766 5.47 5.67 -15.11
CA VAL A 766 4.85 5.45 -13.79
C VAL A 766 4.50 3.97 -13.60
N THR A 767 4.51 3.53 -12.35
CA THR A 767 4.16 2.13 -12.03
C THR A 767 2.64 1.88 -12.01
N GLY A 768 1.79 2.89 -11.89
CA GLY A 768 0.36 2.66 -11.69
C GLY A 768 0.07 2.01 -10.34
N ILE A 769 0.00 0.67 -10.26
CA ILE A 769 -0.09 -0.07 -8.99
C ILE A 769 1.23 -0.81 -8.75
N PHE A 770 1.82 -0.60 -7.58
CA PHE A 770 3.09 -1.18 -7.19
C PHE A 770 2.91 -2.15 -6.01
N PHE A 771 3.00 -3.44 -6.31
CA PHE A 771 2.92 -4.53 -5.35
C PHE A 771 4.29 -4.96 -4.83
N ASP A 772 4.31 -5.86 -3.88
CA ASP A 772 5.56 -6.45 -3.40
C ASP A 772 6.26 -7.29 -4.47
N ASN A 773 5.51 -8.03 -5.31
CA ASN A 773 6.08 -8.88 -6.37
C ASN A 773 5.84 -8.38 -7.79
N LYS A 774 5.01 -7.34 -8.00
CA LYS A 774 4.53 -6.92 -9.30
C LYS A 774 4.52 -5.41 -9.44
N ALA A 775 4.91 -4.90 -10.60
CA ALA A 775 4.60 -3.54 -11.01
C ALA A 775 3.64 -3.59 -12.21
N ALA A 776 2.52 -2.89 -12.11
CA ALA A 776 1.48 -2.86 -13.14
C ALA A 776 1.22 -1.43 -13.60
N TYR A 777 1.25 -1.22 -14.91
CA TYR A 777 0.83 0.04 -15.55
C TYR A 777 -0.69 0.04 -15.70
N ALA A 778 -1.38 0.18 -14.58
CA ALA A 778 -2.82 0.14 -14.46
C ALA A 778 -3.26 0.88 -13.20
N THR A 779 -4.54 1.22 -13.11
CA THR A 779 -5.20 1.58 -11.85
C THR A 779 -6.23 0.52 -11.50
N TRP A 780 -6.75 0.57 -10.26
CA TRP A 780 -7.82 -0.32 -9.86
C TRP A 780 -9.17 -0.03 -10.55
N PHE A 781 -9.30 1.12 -11.21
CA PHE A 781 -10.57 1.61 -11.77
C PHE A 781 -10.51 1.92 -13.26
N SER A 782 -9.32 2.01 -13.88
CA SER A 782 -9.17 2.38 -15.29
C SER A 782 -7.88 1.82 -15.89
N ALA A 783 -7.91 1.47 -17.18
CA ALA A 783 -6.74 1.16 -17.99
C ALA A 783 -6.28 2.35 -18.86
N GLU A 784 -7.00 3.48 -18.82
CA GLU A 784 -6.67 4.66 -19.60
C GLU A 784 -5.40 5.33 -19.10
N LYS A 785 -4.45 5.63 -19.98
CA LYS A 785 -3.15 6.22 -19.63
C LYS A 785 -3.31 7.53 -18.87
N TYR A 786 -4.24 8.39 -19.29
CA TYR A 786 -4.49 9.65 -18.59
C TYR A 786 -4.98 9.45 -17.14
N ALA A 787 -5.67 8.35 -16.84
CA ALA A 787 -6.07 8.01 -15.48
C ALA A 787 -4.92 7.41 -14.67
N ILE A 788 -4.11 6.53 -15.28
CA ILE A 788 -2.92 5.91 -14.66
C ILE A 788 -1.92 6.99 -14.24
N HIS A 789 -1.68 7.99 -15.08
CA HIS A 789 -0.82 9.12 -14.74
C HIS A 789 -1.51 10.13 -13.83
N GLY A 790 -2.80 10.38 -14.06
CA GLY A 790 -3.60 11.37 -13.34
C GLY A 790 -3.76 11.03 -11.85
N ILE A 791 -3.91 9.74 -11.48
CA ILE A 791 -3.97 9.31 -10.08
C ILE A 791 -2.68 9.64 -9.31
N GLN A 792 -1.55 9.78 -10.01
CA GLN A 792 -0.28 10.22 -9.44
C GLN A 792 -0.15 11.74 -9.33
N MET A 793 -1.23 12.51 -9.59
CA MET A 793 -1.24 13.98 -9.61
C MET A 793 -2.21 14.60 -8.61
N ILE A 794 -3.08 13.82 -7.97
CA ILE A 794 -4.11 14.29 -7.03
C ILE A 794 -3.63 14.19 -5.57
N PRO A 795 -4.04 15.17 -4.73
CA PRO A 795 -4.61 16.47 -5.10
C PRO A 795 -3.54 17.39 -5.70
N VAL A 796 -3.97 18.33 -6.54
CA VAL A 796 -3.08 19.42 -6.98
C VAL A 796 -2.66 20.25 -5.77
N SER A 797 -1.37 20.21 -5.44
CA SER A 797 -0.81 20.81 -4.24
C SER A 797 0.62 21.31 -4.45
N PRO A 798 1.12 22.23 -3.63
CA PRO A 798 2.50 22.72 -3.70
C PRO A 798 3.53 21.59 -3.54
N ILE A 799 3.24 20.59 -2.70
CA ILE A 799 4.18 19.50 -2.41
C ILE A 799 4.32 18.55 -3.60
N ASN A 800 3.25 18.20 -4.29
CA ASN A 800 3.30 17.33 -5.46
C ASN A 800 4.16 17.94 -6.58
N ALA A 801 4.14 19.26 -6.72
CA ALA A 801 5.01 19.97 -7.66
C ALA A 801 6.51 19.86 -7.32
N MET A 802 6.85 19.51 -6.07
CA MET A 802 8.23 19.28 -5.66
C MET A 802 8.63 17.80 -5.79
N VAL A 803 7.74 16.87 -5.53
CA VAL A 803 8.01 15.43 -5.64
C VAL A 803 8.19 15.01 -7.10
N ARG A 804 7.33 15.50 -7.99
CA ARG A 804 7.41 15.27 -9.43
C ARG A 804 8.36 16.30 -10.05
N THR A 805 9.60 15.89 -10.32
CA THR A 805 10.64 16.80 -10.86
C THR A 805 10.31 17.27 -12.27
N THR A 806 10.77 18.45 -12.66
CA THR A 806 10.57 18.97 -14.03
C THR A 806 11.17 18.04 -15.09
N GLU A 807 12.31 17.40 -14.82
CA GLU A 807 12.93 16.42 -15.70
C GLU A 807 12.02 15.21 -15.95
N PHE A 808 11.45 14.65 -14.89
CA PHE A 808 10.48 13.54 -14.97
C PHE A 808 9.23 13.97 -15.78
N ILE A 809 8.65 15.12 -15.43
CA ILE A 809 7.44 15.64 -16.12
C ILE A 809 7.71 15.86 -17.60
N GLN A 810 8.91 16.34 -17.97
CA GLN A 810 9.26 16.55 -19.39
C GLN A 810 9.24 15.22 -20.16
N GLN A 811 9.86 14.17 -19.62
CA GLN A 811 9.89 12.86 -20.28
C GLN A 811 8.47 12.24 -20.35
N GLU A 812 7.74 12.25 -19.24
CA GLU A 812 6.34 11.78 -19.17
C GLU A 812 5.45 12.49 -20.20
N TRP A 813 5.60 13.82 -20.33
CA TRP A 813 4.81 14.62 -21.27
C TRP A 813 5.19 14.33 -22.72
N ASP A 814 6.48 14.36 -23.05
CA ASP A 814 6.97 14.17 -24.43
C ASP A 814 6.71 12.73 -24.93
N ASP A 815 6.86 11.74 -24.07
CA ASP A 815 6.77 10.35 -24.46
C ASP A 815 5.33 9.81 -24.46
N ILE A 816 4.45 10.28 -23.55
CA ILE A 816 3.11 9.73 -23.38
C ILE A 816 2.02 10.80 -23.44
N LEU A 817 1.97 11.71 -22.46
CA LEU A 817 0.76 12.50 -22.21
C LEU A 817 0.41 13.48 -23.33
N SER A 818 1.42 14.09 -23.99
CA SER A 818 1.19 14.99 -25.13
C SER A 818 0.54 14.31 -26.34
N LYS A 819 0.60 12.96 -26.40
CA LYS A 819 0.09 12.16 -27.51
C LYS A 819 -1.31 11.60 -27.23
N GLU A 820 -1.78 11.69 -25.97
CA GLU A 820 -3.08 11.17 -25.59
C GLU A 820 -4.24 11.92 -26.26
N PRO A 821 -5.29 11.21 -26.72
CA PRO A 821 -6.45 11.83 -27.38
C PRO A 821 -7.11 12.92 -26.56
N ILE A 822 -7.19 12.76 -25.24
CA ILE A 822 -7.75 13.76 -24.32
C ILE A 822 -7.00 15.10 -24.42
N VAL A 823 -5.70 15.09 -24.74
CA VAL A 823 -4.85 16.27 -24.90
C VAL A 823 -4.88 16.78 -26.34
N THR A 824 -4.68 15.88 -27.31
CA THR A 824 -4.55 16.24 -28.76
C THR A 824 -5.87 16.69 -29.37
N GLU A 825 -6.99 16.09 -28.97
CA GLU A 825 -8.31 16.47 -29.43
C GLU A 825 -8.92 17.61 -28.63
N ALA A 826 -8.22 18.11 -27.61
CA ALA A 826 -8.67 19.17 -26.70
C ALA A 826 -10.04 18.86 -26.10
N ASN A 827 -10.24 17.62 -25.61
CA ASN A 827 -11.49 17.18 -24.97
C ASN A 827 -11.67 17.88 -23.62
N THR A 828 -12.31 19.04 -23.66
CA THR A 828 -12.51 19.88 -22.47
C THR A 828 -13.55 19.33 -21.50
N THR A 829 -14.29 18.29 -21.85
CA THR A 829 -15.34 17.68 -21.01
C THR A 829 -14.79 16.63 -20.05
N ASN A 830 -13.66 15.99 -20.37
CA ASN A 830 -13.03 15.04 -19.49
C ASN A 830 -12.24 15.75 -18.37
N ALA A 831 -12.63 15.53 -17.12
CA ALA A 831 -12.07 16.21 -15.95
C ALA A 831 -10.58 15.90 -15.71
N TRP A 832 -10.10 14.71 -16.09
CA TRP A 832 -8.68 14.32 -15.97
C TRP A 832 -7.74 15.26 -16.73
N LEU A 833 -8.21 15.85 -17.84
CA LEU A 833 -7.45 16.83 -18.60
C LEU A 833 -6.95 17.99 -17.71
N SER A 834 -7.75 18.42 -16.73
CA SER A 834 -7.36 19.52 -15.82
C SER A 834 -6.10 19.19 -15.01
N LEU A 835 -5.92 17.94 -14.59
CA LEU A 835 -4.75 17.47 -13.85
C LEU A 835 -3.52 17.45 -14.76
N LEU A 836 -3.69 16.86 -15.97
CA LEU A 836 -2.62 16.79 -16.98
C LEU A 836 -2.10 18.16 -17.36
N LEU A 837 -3.00 19.15 -17.55
CA LEU A 837 -2.64 20.54 -17.88
C LEU A 837 -1.94 21.27 -16.72
N VAL A 838 -2.27 21.00 -15.46
CA VAL A 838 -1.50 21.52 -14.32
C VAL A 838 -0.10 20.92 -14.30
N ASN A 839 0.04 19.63 -14.64
CA ASN A 839 1.34 18.96 -14.76
C ASN A 839 2.16 19.55 -15.94
N GLU A 840 1.56 19.69 -17.13
CA GLU A 840 2.15 20.32 -18.32
C GLU A 840 2.72 21.72 -18.02
N ALA A 841 2.04 22.49 -17.16
CA ALA A 841 2.49 23.85 -16.84
C ALA A 841 3.90 23.93 -16.23
N ALA A 842 4.49 22.79 -15.81
CA ALA A 842 5.86 22.72 -15.36
C ALA A 842 6.87 22.78 -16.53
N VAL A 843 6.45 22.40 -17.73
CA VAL A 843 7.28 22.31 -18.96
C VAL A 843 6.80 23.28 -20.03
N ASP A 844 5.48 23.44 -20.24
CA ASP A 844 4.90 24.44 -21.13
C ASP A 844 3.71 25.18 -20.48
N GLN A 845 4.03 26.16 -19.67
CA GLN A 845 3.03 27.02 -19.04
C GLN A 845 2.24 27.86 -20.05
N ALA A 846 2.83 28.21 -21.21
CA ALA A 846 2.22 29.07 -22.18
C ALA A 846 1.06 28.36 -22.92
N ASP A 847 1.20 27.05 -23.16
CA ASP A 847 0.18 26.21 -23.75
C ASP A 847 -0.88 25.76 -22.71
N ALA A 848 -0.45 25.34 -21.53
CA ALA A 848 -1.33 24.83 -20.47
C ALA A 848 -2.35 25.83 -19.96
N LEU A 849 -1.95 27.08 -19.66
CA LEU A 849 -2.82 28.07 -19.01
C LEU A 849 -4.06 28.46 -19.84
N PRO A 850 -3.99 28.69 -21.18
CA PRO A 850 -5.18 28.91 -22.00
C PRO A 850 -6.16 27.74 -22.02
N LYS A 851 -5.65 26.50 -22.02
CA LYS A 851 -6.45 25.27 -22.02
C LYS A 851 -7.15 25.09 -20.66
N LEU A 852 -6.45 25.27 -19.53
CA LEU A 852 -7.00 25.20 -18.17
C LEU A 852 -8.19 26.15 -17.94
N LYS A 853 -8.23 27.30 -18.61
CA LYS A 853 -9.37 28.21 -18.52
C LYS A 853 -10.68 27.61 -19.04
N LYS A 854 -10.59 26.61 -19.90
CA LYS A 854 -11.74 26.01 -20.59
C LYS A 854 -12.04 24.59 -20.12
N ALA A 855 -11.06 23.86 -19.62
CA ALA A 855 -11.17 22.46 -19.23
C ALA A 855 -12.21 22.27 -18.11
N THR A 856 -12.90 21.15 -18.10
CA THR A 856 -13.67 20.68 -16.94
C THR A 856 -12.70 20.36 -15.81
N MET A 857 -13.02 20.72 -14.57
CA MET A 857 -12.15 20.47 -13.43
C MET A 857 -12.43 19.09 -12.81
N ASP A 858 -11.38 18.43 -12.34
CA ASP A 858 -11.49 17.26 -11.46
C ASP A 858 -12.34 17.61 -10.23
N ASP A 859 -13.04 16.62 -9.66
CA ASP A 859 -13.94 16.81 -8.53
C ASP A 859 -13.24 17.35 -7.26
N GLY A 860 -11.95 17.05 -7.07
CA GLY A 860 -11.10 17.60 -6.02
C GLY A 860 -10.37 18.91 -6.38
N LEU A 861 -10.67 19.53 -7.53
CA LEU A 861 -9.92 20.68 -8.04
C LEU A 861 -10.88 21.83 -8.43
N THR A 862 -10.52 23.06 -8.06
CA THR A 862 -11.20 24.27 -8.57
C THR A 862 -10.39 24.94 -9.67
N ARG A 863 -11.07 25.67 -10.55
CA ARG A 863 -10.41 26.39 -11.64
C ARG A 863 -9.42 27.43 -11.13
N SER A 864 -9.75 28.15 -10.07
CA SER A 864 -8.84 29.14 -9.50
C SER A 864 -7.58 28.50 -8.91
N TRP A 865 -7.72 27.38 -8.19
CA TRP A 865 -6.58 26.66 -7.61
C TRP A 865 -5.69 26.01 -8.69
N ALA A 866 -6.31 25.43 -9.74
CA ALA A 866 -5.58 24.92 -10.91
C ALA A 866 -4.75 26.01 -11.58
N LEU A 867 -5.35 27.14 -11.91
CA LEU A 867 -4.66 28.27 -12.54
C LEU A 867 -3.59 28.89 -11.64
N TYR A 868 -3.82 28.93 -10.32
CA TYR A 868 -2.84 29.44 -9.35
C TYR A 868 -1.59 28.57 -9.30
N ASN A 869 -1.76 27.24 -9.15
CA ASN A 869 -0.64 26.32 -9.12
C ASN A 869 0.10 26.24 -10.46
N ALA A 870 -0.62 26.16 -11.57
CA ALA A 870 -0.02 26.18 -12.90
C ALA A 870 0.77 27.48 -13.16
N ALA A 871 0.27 28.62 -12.72
CA ALA A 871 0.94 29.91 -12.86
C ALA A 871 2.14 30.09 -11.92
N ALA A 872 2.18 29.33 -10.83
CA ALA A 872 3.31 29.32 -9.90
C ALA A 872 4.50 28.51 -10.42
N ARG A 873 4.29 27.59 -11.37
CA ARG A 873 5.34 26.81 -12.01
C ARG A 873 6.17 27.71 -12.94
N SER A 874 7.37 28.09 -12.53
CA SER A 874 8.25 28.94 -13.35
C SER A 874 9.23 28.07 -14.15
N HIS A 875 9.48 28.47 -15.41
CA HIS A 875 10.55 27.90 -16.24
C HIS A 875 11.93 28.22 -15.65
N SER A 876 12.33 27.59 -14.55
CA SER A 876 13.72 27.65 -14.09
C SER A 876 14.51 26.43 -14.57
N ALA A 877 14.49 26.20 -15.89
CA ALA A 877 15.37 25.21 -16.54
C ALA A 877 16.88 25.48 -16.37
N LYS A 878 17.28 26.43 -15.54
CA LYS A 878 18.68 26.82 -15.36
C LYS A 878 19.24 26.81 -13.92
N SER A 879 18.47 26.43 -12.89
CA SER A 879 18.97 26.57 -11.51
C SER A 879 18.89 25.36 -10.59
N GLN A 880 18.50 24.19 -11.08
CA GLN A 880 18.47 22.95 -10.26
C GLN A 880 19.31 21.81 -10.87
N GLN A 881 20.49 22.10 -11.41
CA GLN A 881 21.50 21.04 -11.49
C GLN A 881 22.06 20.83 -10.09
N PRO A 882 21.94 19.62 -9.49
CA PRO A 882 22.72 19.29 -8.32
C PRO A 882 24.19 19.39 -8.73
N ARG A 883 24.95 20.23 -8.04
CA ARG A 883 26.42 20.25 -8.20
C ARG A 883 26.89 18.82 -7.91
N ARG A 884 27.37 18.14 -8.96
CA ARG A 884 28.08 16.87 -8.83
C ARG A 884 29.24 17.11 -7.84
N ALA A 885 29.16 16.42 -6.69
CA ALA A 885 30.25 16.29 -5.74
C ALA A 885 31.07 15.05 -6.11
#